data_807e7ef576608bbacb88f0d10ba9bf03
#
_entry.id   807e7ef576608bbacb88f0d10ba9bf03
#
_cell.length_a   1.000
_cell.length_b   1.000
_cell.length_c   1.000
_cell.angle_alpha   90.00
_cell.angle_beta   90.00
_cell.angle_gamma   90.00
#
_symmetry.space_group_name_H-M   'P 1'
#
loop_
_entity.id
_entity.type
_entity.pdbx_description
1 polymer ?
#
loop_
_entity_poly.entity_id
_entity_poly.type
_entity_poly.pdbx_seq_one_letter_code
_entity_poly.pdbx_strand_id
1 'polypeptide(L)'
;MRNIAASLTFAALGGTLLGLGVLVTASATGAGEPPALRPPDDRLAALPITAVRITDTFWAPRLEVNRTRTLDHVLQQIESTGGLRNFDIAAGKATGEFGGPFWADSDVYKWLEGASLTLALRPDPALDAKVDAVIARIADAQQEDGYLHTFIQISAPELRFRNFAFFHEDFSSGHLFEAAAAHYQATGKKNLLTVATRLADLFDREFGPGRKDYIPGHEGIEMALVRLSRVTGEKRYLDLAQAMVDRRGQKPSIFEQQYRALPIDRTFPFMGQPLRVGEWYERFYMRDPRVFDTRYAQDHLPVREQKEAVGHAVRAMFLYCAMADLVHETSDEGLWEASKALHDSVTLRRMYVTGGIGPSAHNEGFTEDYDLPNDNAYQETCASAAMVLWNHRLFHLTGDARYTDVMELSLYNAVAAGVSLTGDLFCYETPLASRGDFRRSPWFGVPCCPTTIARFVPSVGQYIYSRSADGLWVNLFVPSEAAVDLGSGRVQIAQSGGYPWKGDVRIAVTPDAAREFTLRVRMPGWAANPSLRVNGAAVKAPISRGYAAIRRTWQAGDTVDLSLPMPVQRLAAHPDVLHARGKVALRRGPLVYSFEQADNSVPLRQVTLPRDAAFEMPFDGALAGGVVRITTSGLVREAADWERRLYQPLGARDGKPVELSAVPYAIWGNRGAGEMVVWIDASD
;
A
#
# COMPACT_ATOMS: atom_id res chain seq x y z
N MET A 1 55.64 10.77 -19.60
CA MET A 1 57.03 10.77 -19.11
C MET A 1 56.99 10.54 -17.60
N ARG A 2 57.63 9.40 -17.22
CA ARG A 2 58.28 9.04 -15.94
C ARG A 2 57.51 9.24 -14.62
N ASN A 3 57.04 8.13 -14.08
CA ASN A 3 57.42 7.41 -12.84
C ASN A 3 58.23 8.19 -11.80
N ILE A 4 57.75 8.15 -10.53
CA ILE A 4 58.62 7.75 -9.39
C ILE A 4 57.70 7.20 -8.28
N ALA A 5 57.94 5.93 -7.91
CA ALA A 5 57.47 5.27 -6.72
C ALA A 5 58.45 5.55 -5.57
N ALA A 6 57.95 5.66 -4.34
CA ALA A 6 58.78 5.52 -3.15
C ALA A 6 58.03 4.74 -2.08
N SER A 7 58.50 3.51 -1.87
CA SER A 7 58.17 2.66 -0.69
C SER A 7 58.92 3.16 0.53
N LEU A 8 58.25 3.18 1.68
CA LEU A 8 58.92 3.20 2.99
C LEU A 8 58.26 2.18 3.91
N THR A 9 59.03 1.14 4.15
CA THR A 9 58.83 0.10 5.15
C THR A 9 59.26 0.60 6.53
N PHE A 10 58.44 0.43 7.57
CA PHE A 10 58.96 0.35 8.94
C PHE A 10 58.27 -0.79 9.68
N ALA A 11 59.15 -1.56 10.37
CA ALA A 11 58.83 -2.80 11.05
C ALA A 11 58.40 -2.63 12.49
N ALA A 12 57.52 -3.47 12.88
CA ALA A 12 57.14 -4.15 14.12
C ALA A 12 57.80 -3.83 15.46
N LEU A 13 56.93 -3.83 16.49
CA LEU A 13 57.06 -4.48 17.83
C LEU A 13 55.72 -4.21 18.53
N GLY A 14 54.85 -5.10 18.82
CA GLY A 14 54.90 -6.19 19.78
C GLY A 14 54.04 -5.81 20.97
N GLY A 15 52.78 -6.36 21.10
CA GLY A 15 51.96 -6.17 22.31
C GLY A 15 50.62 -6.88 22.15
N THR A 16 50.58 -8.11 22.59
CA THR A 16 49.42 -9.02 22.60
C THR A 16 48.38 -8.56 23.65
N LEU A 17 47.13 -8.32 23.21
CA LEU A 17 45.96 -8.45 24.09
C LEU A 17 44.81 -9.00 23.27
N LEU A 18 44.49 -10.27 23.53
CA LEU A 18 43.35 -11.01 23.00
C LEU A 18 42.06 -10.41 23.57
N GLY A 19 41.30 -9.74 22.70
CA GLY A 19 39.91 -9.42 22.93
C GLY A 19 39.14 -9.93 21.72
N LEU A 20 38.58 -11.15 21.77
CA LEU A 20 37.65 -11.67 20.79
C LEU A 20 36.35 -10.85 20.86
N GLY A 21 36.34 -9.73 20.18
CA GLY A 21 35.12 -9.05 19.77
C GLY A 21 34.65 -9.65 18.45
N VAL A 22 33.71 -10.58 18.50
CA VAL A 22 32.97 -11.00 17.30
C VAL A 22 32.16 -9.78 16.84
N LEU A 23 32.68 -9.05 15.87
CA LEU A 23 31.91 -8.11 15.07
C LEU A 23 30.88 -8.94 14.26
N VAL A 24 29.72 -9.14 14.84
CA VAL A 24 28.53 -9.47 14.03
C VAL A 24 28.17 -8.21 13.28
N THR A 25 28.65 -8.07 12.07
CA THR A 25 28.14 -7.09 11.13
C THR A 25 26.66 -7.39 10.93
N ALA A 26 25.80 -6.57 11.54
CA ALA A 26 24.41 -6.50 11.13
C ALA A 26 24.44 -6.14 9.63
N SER A 27 24.16 -7.12 8.80
CA SER A 27 23.87 -6.89 7.40
C SER A 27 22.61 -6.05 7.37
N ALA A 28 22.78 -4.71 7.25
CA ALA A 28 21.75 -3.92 6.59
C ALA A 28 21.40 -4.70 5.34
N THR A 29 20.11 -4.83 5.03
CA THR A 29 19.62 -5.43 3.79
C THR A 29 20.15 -4.63 2.61
N GLY A 30 21.43 -4.81 2.30
CA GLY A 30 22.02 -4.41 1.06
C GLY A 30 21.31 -5.16 -0.03
N ALA A 31 21.07 -4.52 -1.15
CA ALA A 31 20.47 -5.08 -2.35
C ALA A 31 21.19 -6.38 -2.74
N GLY A 32 20.82 -7.49 -2.11
CA GLY A 32 21.21 -8.82 -2.54
C GLY A 32 20.51 -9.13 -3.85
N GLU A 33 21.07 -10.05 -4.62
CA GLU A 33 20.47 -10.50 -5.88
C GLU A 33 18.97 -10.75 -5.70
N PRO A 34 18.10 -10.27 -6.62
CA PRO A 34 16.68 -10.46 -6.54
C PRO A 34 16.34 -11.96 -6.43
N PRO A 35 15.38 -12.34 -5.57
CA PRO A 35 15.09 -13.74 -5.31
C PRO A 35 14.53 -14.43 -6.56
N ALA A 36 14.98 -15.67 -6.81
CA ALA A 36 14.40 -16.51 -7.84
C ALA A 36 12.94 -16.86 -7.53
N LEU A 37 12.12 -17.02 -8.58
CA LEU A 37 10.75 -17.52 -8.47
C LEU A 37 10.72 -18.91 -7.79
N ARG A 38 9.69 -19.15 -7.02
CA ARG A 38 9.35 -20.51 -6.57
C ARG A 38 8.73 -21.27 -7.74
N PRO A 39 8.94 -22.59 -7.80
CA PRO A 39 8.21 -23.44 -8.75
C PRO A 39 6.69 -23.22 -8.63
N PRO A 40 5.90 -23.32 -9.70
CA PRO A 40 4.46 -23.09 -9.67
C PRO A 40 3.73 -23.88 -8.57
N ASP A 41 4.06 -25.15 -8.40
CA ASP A 41 3.45 -26.05 -7.40
C ASP A 41 3.85 -25.72 -5.94
N ASP A 42 4.87 -24.86 -5.75
CA ASP A 42 5.38 -24.45 -4.43
C ASP A 42 5.16 -22.97 -4.14
N ARG A 43 4.37 -22.28 -4.97
CA ARG A 43 3.99 -20.87 -4.73
C ARG A 43 3.10 -20.75 -3.50
N LEU A 44 3.25 -19.64 -2.82
CA LEU A 44 2.49 -19.39 -1.60
C LEU A 44 1.05 -18.98 -1.93
N ALA A 45 0.15 -19.30 -1.01
CA ALA A 45 -1.23 -18.86 -1.07
C ALA A 45 -1.63 -18.16 0.24
N ALA A 46 -2.41 -17.08 0.12
CA ALA A 46 -3.04 -16.43 1.27
C ALA A 46 -4.04 -17.39 1.94
N LEU A 47 -4.27 -17.20 3.23
CA LEU A 47 -5.41 -17.84 3.88
C LEU A 47 -6.70 -17.13 3.49
N PRO A 48 -7.84 -17.85 3.43
CA PRO A 48 -9.14 -17.21 3.30
C PRO A 48 -9.35 -16.18 4.41
N ILE A 49 -9.95 -15.04 4.10
CA ILE A 49 -10.19 -13.97 5.07
C ILE A 49 -10.98 -14.45 6.28
N THR A 50 -11.90 -15.37 6.08
CA THR A 50 -12.73 -16.01 7.13
C THR A 50 -11.94 -16.92 8.05
N ALA A 51 -10.72 -17.30 7.68
CA ALA A 51 -9.87 -18.17 8.47
C ALA A 51 -9.09 -17.43 9.55
N VAL A 52 -9.03 -16.10 9.51
CA VAL A 52 -8.18 -15.27 10.39
C VAL A 52 -9.03 -14.30 11.19
N ARG A 53 -8.94 -14.36 12.51
CA ARG A 53 -9.58 -13.43 13.46
C ARG A 53 -8.51 -12.59 14.16
N ILE A 54 -8.46 -11.30 13.89
CA ILE A 54 -7.54 -10.33 14.53
C ILE A 54 -8.03 -10.02 15.94
N THR A 55 -7.13 -9.99 16.92
CA THR A 55 -7.42 -9.78 18.35
C THR A 55 -6.51 -8.74 18.99
N ASP A 56 -5.72 -8.02 18.20
CA ASP A 56 -4.74 -7.04 18.68
C ASP A 56 -5.39 -5.72 19.15
N THR A 57 -4.54 -4.80 19.63
CA THR A 57 -4.95 -3.45 20.06
C THR A 57 -4.73 -2.39 18.98
N PHE A 58 -4.22 -2.76 17.80
CA PHE A 58 -3.95 -1.83 16.72
C PHE A 58 -4.95 -1.99 15.56
N TRP A 59 -5.10 -3.21 15.00
CA TRP A 59 -5.98 -3.45 13.84
C TRP A 59 -7.41 -3.79 14.24
N ALA A 60 -7.63 -4.56 15.31
CA ALA A 60 -9.00 -4.93 15.71
C ALA A 60 -9.90 -3.72 16.01
N PRO A 61 -9.44 -2.65 16.70
CA PRO A 61 -10.26 -1.43 16.84
C PRO A 61 -10.53 -0.73 15.49
N ARG A 62 -9.57 -0.72 14.57
CA ARG A 62 -9.75 -0.13 13.23
C ARG A 62 -10.73 -0.92 12.38
N LEU A 63 -10.72 -2.25 12.46
CA LEU A 63 -11.72 -3.11 11.83
C LEU A 63 -13.13 -2.82 12.36
N GLU A 64 -13.28 -2.67 13.67
CA GLU A 64 -14.58 -2.38 14.28
C GLU A 64 -15.07 -0.98 13.89
N VAL A 65 -14.20 0.03 13.89
CA VAL A 65 -14.54 1.39 13.43
C VAL A 65 -14.89 1.38 11.94
N ASN A 66 -14.17 0.63 11.10
CA ASN A 66 -14.49 0.48 9.67
C ASN A 66 -15.91 -0.10 9.49
N ARG A 67 -16.24 -1.13 10.24
CA ARG A 67 -17.55 -1.79 10.21
C ARG A 67 -18.69 -0.87 10.68
N THR A 68 -18.48 -0.16 11.78
CA THR A 68 -19.57 0.57 12.49
C THR A 68 -19.67 2.03 12.11
N ARG A 69 -18.64 2.61 11.49
CA ARG A 69 -18.60 4.04 11.16
C ARG A 69 -18.21 4.30 9.71
N THR A 70 -17.07 3.78 9.25
CA THR A 70 -16.52 4.12 7.94
C THR A 70 -17.44 3.69 6.80
N LEU A 71 -17.94 2.46 6.82
CA LEU A 71 -18.82 1.95 5.76
C LEU A 71 -20.12 2.77 5.64
N ASP A 72 -20.76 3.11 6.75
CA ASP A 72 -21.98 3.93 6.71
C ASP A 72 -21.67 5.37 6.25
N HIS A 73 -20.58 5.97 6.75
CA HIS A 73 -20.15 7.30 6.34
C HIS A 73 -19.86 7.37 4.83
N VAL A 74 -19.07 6.43 4.31
CA VAL A 74 -18.72 6.38 2.88
C VAL A 74 -19.97 6.20 2.01
N LEU A 75 -20.90 5.32 2.39
CA LEU A 75 -22.16 5.14 1.64
C LEU A 75 -23.00 6.42 1.63
N GLN A 76 -23.14 7.11 2.78
CA GLN A 76 -23.85 8.38 2.86
C GLN A 76 -23.23 9.45 1.97
N GLN A 77 -21.89 9.52 1.91
CA GLN A 77 -21.20 10.45 1.03
C GLN A 77 -21.42 10.11 -0.45
N ILE A 78 -21.36 8.83 -0.85
CA ILE A 78 -21.67 8.37 -2.20
C ILE A 78 -23.13 8.72 -2.58
N GLU A 79 -24.09 8.53 -1.67
CA GLU A 79 -25.49 8.91 -1.91
C GLU A 79 -25.65 10.42 -2.06
N SER A 80 -25.05 11.22 -1.18
CA SER A 80 -25.16 12.67 -1.19
C SER A 80 -24.55 13.32 -2.42
N THR A 81 -23.53 12.71 -3.01
CA THR A 81 -22.87 13.15 -4.24
C THR A 81 -23.51 12.58 -5.52
N GLY A 82 -24.57 11.80 -5.41
CA GLY A 82 -25.32 11.27 -6.55
C GLY A 82 -24.80 9.94 -7.10
N GLY A 83 -23.74 9.36 -6.54
CA GLY A 83 -23.13 8.13 -7.05
C GLY A 83 -24.09 6.96 -7.19
N LEU A 84 -24.99 6.72 -6.20
CA LEU A 84 -26.01 5.69 -6.33
C LEU A 84 -27.15 6.10 -7.28
N ARG A 85 -27.52 7.38 -7.29
CA ARG A 85 -28.57 7.89 -8.18
C ARG A 85 -28.22 7.74 -9.66
N ASN A 86 -26.94 7.78 -10.01
CA ASN A 86 -26.47 7.56 -11.38
C ASN A 86 -26.95 6.21 -11.94
N PHE A 87 -26.97 5.16 -11.13
CA PHE A 87 -27.49 3.85 -11.54
C PHE A 87 -29.00 3.90 -11.80
N ASP A 88 -29.77 4.61 -10.97
CA ASP A 88 -31.23 4.74 -11.20
C ASP A 88 -31.52 5.53 -12.49
N ILE A 89 -30.73 6.57 -12.78
CA ILE A 89 -30.87 7.34 -14.03
C ILE A 89 -30.52 6.45 -15.23
N ALA A 90 -29.40 5.72 -15.17
CA ALA A 90 -28.99 4.81 -16.23
C ALA A 90 -30.01 3.68 -16.48
N ALA A 91 -30.71 3.24 -15.42
CA ALA A 91 -31.80 2.26 -15.49
C ALA A 91 -33.13 2.85 -15.96
N GLY A 92 -33.23 4.16 -16.19
CA GLY A 92 -34.50 4.83 -16.54
C GLY A 92 -35.51 4.95 -15.38
N LYS A 93 -35.09 4.68 -14.15
CA LYS A 93 -35.91 4.76 -12.92
C LYS A 93 -35.95 6.14 -12.30
N ALA A 94 -35.00 6.99 -12.67
CA ALA A 94 -34.93 8.39 -12.25
C ALA A 94 -34.55 9.27 -13.43
N THR A 95 -34.79 10.58 -13.30
CA THR A 95 -34.37 11.59 -14.28
C THR A 95 -33.38 12.55 -13.63
N GLY A 96 -32.47 13.13 -14.40
CA GLY A 96 -31.51 14.12 -13.92
C GLY A 96 -30.18 14.05 -14.66
N GLU A 97 -29.22 14.81 -14.16
CA GLU A 97 -27.86 14.83 -14.68
C GLU A 97 -26.98 13.87 -13.87
N PHE A 98 -25.88 13.43 -14.48
CA PHE A 98 -24.86 12.63 -13.84
C PHE A 98 -24.15 13.42 -12.71
N GLY A 99 -23.94 12.78 -11.57
CA GLY A 99 -23.24 13.35 -10.40
C GLY A 99 -21.86 12.73 -10.16
N GLY A 100 -20.89 13.55 -9.78
CA GLY A 100 -19.55 13.10 -9.41
C GLY A 100 -18.51 13.11 -10.55
N PRO A 101 -17.36 12.49 -10.34
CA PRO A 101 -16.34 12.26 -11.39
C PRO A 101 -16.80 11.17 -12.37
N PHE A 102 -16.26 11.13 -13.59
CA PHE A 102 -16.65 10.16 -14.64
C PHE A 102 -16.63 8.71 -14.17
N TRP A 103 -15.78 8.39 -13.22
CA TRP A 103 -15.57 7.07 -12.63
C TRP A 103 -16.29 6.88 -11.28
N ALA A 104 -17.33 7.67 -10.97
CA ALA A 104 -18.07 7.58 -9.71
C ALA A 104 -18.61 6.17 -9.41
N ASP A 105 -18.90 5.38 -10.43
CA ASP A 105 -19.30 3.98 -10.29
C ASP A 105 -18.27 3.16 -9.48
N SER A 106 -16.98 3.44 -9.66
CA SER A 106 -15.90 2.74 -8.97
C SER A 106 -15.96 2.91 -7.45
N ASP A 107 -16.46 4.03 -6.95
CA ASP A 107 -16.58 4.29 -5.51
C ASP A 107 -17.67 3.42 -4.88
N VAL A 108 -18.77 3.20 -5.61
CA VAL A 108 -19.83 2.25 -5.22
C VAL A 108 -19.29 0.82 -5.18
N TYR A 109 -18.51 0.42 -6.18
CA TYR A 109 -17.92 -0.93 -6.25
C TYR A 109 -16.89 -1.16 -5.13
N LYS A 110 -16.06 -0.17 -4.82
CA LYS A 110 -15.12 -0.25 -3.69
C LYS A 110 -15.86 -0.37 -2.36
N TRP A 111 -16.93 0.37 -2.18
CA TRP A 111 -17.77 0.23 -1.00
C TRP A 111 -18.37 -1.18 -0.88
N LEU A 112 -18.89 -1.75 -1.98
CA LEU A 112 -19.41 -3.12 -2.03
C LEU A 112 -18.32 -4.15 -1.69
N GLU A 113 -17.10 -3.97 -2.18
CA GLU A 113 -15.98 -4.84 -1.81
C GLU A 113 -15.70 -4.79 -0.30
N GLY A 114 -15.61 -3.59 0.27
CA GLY A 114 -15.39 -3.40 1.71
C GLY A 114 -16.50 -3.96 2.57
N ALA A 115 -17.74 -3.74 2.19
CA ALA A 115 -18.92 -4.29 2.87
C ALA A 115 -18.95 -5.82 2.79
N SER A 116 -18.64 -6.40 1.63
CA SER A 116 -18.58 -7.86 1.44
C SER A 116 -17.49 -8.51 2.29
N LEU A 117 -16.28 -7.93 2.31
CA LEU A 117 -15.20 -8.41 3.18
C LEU A 117 -15.56 -8.30 4.66
N THR A 118 -16.28 -7.25 5.05
CA THR A 118 -16.76 -7.07 6.42
C THR A 118 -17.80 -8.15 6.79
N LEU A 119 -18.72 -8.48 5.87
CA LEU A 119 -19.69 -9.57 6.05
C LEU A 119 -18.99 -10.93 6.18
N ALA A 120 -17.90 -11.16 5.44
CA ALA A 120 -17.10 -12.38 5.58
C ALA A 120 -16.46 -12.53 6.97
N LEU A 121 -16.02 -11.42 7.56
CA LEU A 121 -15.42 -11.41 8.90
C LEU A 121 -16.48 -11.52 9.99
N ARG A 122 -17.64 -10.89 9.80
CA ARG A 122 -18.72 -10.87 10.77
C ARG A 122 -20.07 -10.74 10.07
N PRO A 123 -20.91 -11.77 10.07
CA PRO A 123 -22.24 -11.73 9.51
C PRO A 123 -23.08 -10.60 10.12
N ASP A 124 -23.74 -9.79 9.28
CA ASP A 124 -24.61 -8.68 9.66
C ASP A 124 -25.76 -8.60 8.66
N PRO A 125 -27.00 -9.06 9.06
CA PRO A 125 -28.16 -9.08 8.16
C PRO A 125 -28.57 -7.71 7.65
N ALA A 126 -28.33 -6.63 8.43
CA ALA A 126 -28.68 -5.27 8.00
C ALA A 126 -27.70 -4.77 6.92
N LEU A 127 -26.40 -5.02 7.09
CA LEU A 127 -25.41 -4.71 6.08
C LEU A 127 -25.60 -5.55 4.81
N ASP A 128 -25.91 -6.84 4.96
CA ASP A 128 -26.18 -7.75 3.82
C ASP A 128 -27.37 -7.29 2.99
N ALA A 129 -28.47 -6.85 3.63
CA ALA A 129 -29.61 -6.27 2.94
C ALA A 129 -29.28 -4.95 2.23
N LYS A 130 -28.44 -4.07 2.81
CA LYS A 130 -27.93 -2.86 2.13
C LYS A 130 -27.11 -3.21 0.90
N VAL A 131 -26.22 -4.21 0.99
CA VAL A 131 -25.40 -4.70 -0.12
C VAL A 131 -26.27 -5.21 -1.25
N ASP A 132 -27.26 -6.06 -0.95
CA ASP A 132 -28.18 -6.59 -1.96
C ASP A 132 -29.01 -5.47 -2.63
N ALA A 133 -29.44 -4.46 -1.89
CA ALA A 133 -30.18 -3.32 -2.45
C ALA A 133 -29.31 -2.49 -3.42
N VAL A 134 -28.04 -2.26 -3.11
CA VAL A 134 -27.09 -1.58 -4.01
C VAL A 134 -26.83 -2.43 -5.25
N ILE A 135 -26.62 -3.74 -5.10
CA ILE A 135 -26.39 -4.66 -6.22
C ILE A 135 -27.61 -4.68 -7.17
N ALA A 136 -28.84 -4.63 -6.64
CA ALA A 136 -30.04 -4.59 -7.46
C ALA A 136 -30.07 -3.33 -8.36
N ARG A 137 -29.71 -2.15 -7.82
CA ARG A 137 -29.63 -0.90 -8.63
C ARG A 137 -28.59 -1.01 -9.73
N ILE A 138 -27.43 -1.61 -9.45
CA ILE A 138 -26.35 -1.84 -10.42
C ILE A 138 -26.84 -2.79 -11.52
N ALA A 139 -27.50 -3.89 -11.16
CA ALA A 139 -28.02 -4.87 -12.11
C ALA A 139 -29.09 -4.25 -13.03
N ASP A 140 -29.97 -3.41 -12.50
CA ASP A 140 -31.01 -2.71 -13.27
C ASP A 140 -30.42 -1.70 -14.28
N ALA A 141 -29.25 -1.12 -13.99
CA ALA A 141 -28.56 -0.18 -14.87
C ALA A 141 -27.76 -0.86 -16.00
N GLN A 142 -27.51 -2.18 -15.90
CA GLN A 142 -26.73 -2.89 -16.89
C GLN A 142 -27.51 -3.07 -18.20
N GLN A 143 -26.94 -2.64 -19.32
CA GLN A 143 -27.55 -2.79 -20.66
C GLN A 143 -27.68 -4.25 -21.09
N GLU A 144 -28.52 -4.52 -22.06
CA GLU A 144 -28.84 -5.87 -22.56
C GLU A 144 -27.60 -6.62 -23.07
N ASP A 145 -26.67 -5.91 -23.71
CA ASP A 145 -25.41 -6.48 -24.20
C ASP A 145 -24.32 -6.69 -23.14
N GLY A 146 -24.60 -6.31 -21.87
CA GLY A 146 -23.72 -6.42 -20.73
C GLY A 146 -22.97 -5.15 -20.36
N TYR A 147 -23.09 -4.07 -21.14
CA TYR A 147 -22.40 -2.81 -20.86
C TYR A 147 -22.89 -2.14 -19.57
N LEU A 148 -21.94 -1.53 -18.84
CA LEU A 148 -22.22 -0.78 -17.62
C LEU A 148 -21.14 0.26 -17.38
N HIS A 149 -21.49 1.54 -17.54
CA HIS A 149 -20.75 2.70 -17.09
C HIS A 149 -21.70 3.90 -17.07
N THR A 150 -22.14 4.32 -15.89
CA THR A 150 -23.30 5.22 -15.80
C THR A 150 -23.06 6.58 -16.43
N PHE A 151 -21.82 7.14 -16.33
CA PHE A 151 -21.49 8.41 -17.02
C PHE A 151 -21.71 8.32 -18.53
N ILE A 152 -21.16 7.31 -19.17
CA ILE A 152 -21.30 7.12 -20.61
C ILE A 152 -22.78 6.91 -20.98
N GLN A 153 -23.50 6.07 -20.25
CA GLN A 153 -24.90 5.77 -20.51
C GLN A 153 -25.80 7.02 -20.42
N ILE A 154 -25.51 7.92 -19.46
CA ILE A 154 -26.34 9.12 -19.19
C ILE A 154 -25.91 10.28 -20.09
N SER A 155 -24.61 10.53 -20.23
CA SER A 155 -24.09 11.81 -20.73
C SER A 155 -23.43 11.75 -22.11
N ALA A 156 -22.99 10.55 -22.55
CA ALA A 156 -22.19 10.44 -23.76
C ALA A 156 -22.26 9.04 -24.41
N PRO A 157 -23.46 8.47 -24.69
CA PRO A 157 -23.60 7.08 -25.14
C PRO A 157 -22.87 6.78 -26.47
N GLU A 158 -22.69 7.79 -27.32
CA GLU A 158 -21.95 7.68 -28.58
C GLU A 158 -20.44 7.54 -28.38
N LEU A 159 -19.93 7.80 -27.18
CA LEU A 159 -18.49 7.72 -26.85
C LEU A 159 -18.10 6.43 -26.14
N ARG A 160 -19.02 5.48 -26.02
CA ARG A 160 -18.75 4.17 -25.44
C ARG A 160 -17.52 3.53 -26.09
N PHE A 161 -16.54 3.15 -25.25
CA PHE A 161 -15.27 2.53 -25.67
C PHE A 161 -14.43 3.39 -26.64
N ARG A 162 -14.58 4.73 -26.60
CA ARG A 162 -13.85 5.62 -27.50
C ARG A 162 -12.63 6.26 -26.87
N ASN A 163 -12.63 6.47 -25.55
CA ASN A 163 -11.51 7.12 -24.89
C ASN A 163 -11.39 6.69 -23.43
N PHE A 164 -10.63 5.65 -23.21
CA PHE A 164 -10.41 5.08 -21.89
C PHE A 164 -9.53 5.97 -20.99
N ALA A 165 -8.56 6.68 -21.56
CA ALA A 165 -7.68 7.60 -20.81
C ALA A 165 -8.46 8.73 -20.14
N PHE A 166 -9.58 9.17 -20.73
CA PHE A 166 -10.40 10.26 -20.22
C PHE A 166 -11.58 9.76 -19.37
N PHE A 167 -12.34 8.78 -19.87
CA PHE A 167 -13.61 8.36 -19.23
C PHE A 167 -13.47 7.29 -18.15
N HIS A 168 -12.36 6.56 -18.12
CA HIS A 168 -12.08 5.54 -17.08
C HIS A 168 -13.12 4.39 -17.03
N GLU A 169 -13.71 4.00 -18.16
CA GLU A 169 -14.68 2.90 -18.25
C GLU A 169 -14.08 1.59 -17.71
N ASP A 170 -12.83 1.32 -18.03
CA ASP A 170 -12.03 0.18 -17.62
C ASP A 170 -11.72 0.17 -16.12
N PHE A 171 -11.36 1.33 -15.55
CA PHE A 171 -11.11 1.49 -14.12
C PHE A 171 -12.34 1.13 -13.30
N SER A 172 -13.50 1.65 -13.68
CA SER A 172 -14.77 1.32 -13.04
C SER A 172 -15.10 -0.16 -13.19
N SER A 173 -14.89 -0.73 -14.38
CA SER A 173 -15.10 -2.16 -14.64
C SER A 173 -14.19 -3.06 -13.79
N GLY A 174 -12.91 -2.69 -13.64
CA GLY A 174 -11.97 -3.40 -12.78
C GLY A 174 -12.45 -3.47 -11.34
N HIS A 175 -12.92 -2.35 -10.77
CA HIS A 175 -13.46 -2.32 -9.42
C HIS A 175 -14.76 -3.12 -9.27
N LEU A 176 -15.61 -3.19 -10.30
CA LEU A 176 -16.77 -4.09 -10.32
C LEU A 176 -16.34 -5.55 -10.24
N PHE A 177 -15.33 -5.95 -11.01
CA PHE A 177 -14.84 -7.35 -11.01
C PHE A 177 -14.22 -7.73 -9.66
N GLU A 178 -13.44 -6.84 -9.04
CA GLU A 178 -12.90 -7.03 -7.70
C GLU A 178 -14.01 -7.17 -6.64
N ALA A 179 -15.00 -6.27 -6.66
CA ALA A 179 -16.14 -6.31 -5.76
C ALA A 179 -16.98 -7.58 -5.93
N ALA A 180 -17.20 -8.01 -7.17
CA ALA A 180 -17.98 -9.21 -7.47
C ALA A 180 -17.28 -10.49 -7.01
N ALA A 181 -15.96 -10.58 -7.20
CA ALA A 181 -15.16 -11.67 -6.69
C ALA A 181 -15.19 -11.73 -5.16
N ALA A 182 -14.99 -10.57 -4.50
CA ALA A 182 -15.06 -10.48 -3.04
C ALA A 182 -16.44 -10.84 -2.49
N HIS A 183 -17.52 -10.34 -3.11
CA HIS A 183 -18.88 -10.62 -2.71
C HIS A 183 -19.22 -12.11 -2.81
N TYR A 184 -18.86 -12.74 -3.93
CA TYR A 184 -19.07 -14.18 -4.12
C TYR A 184 -18.27 -15.01 -3.11
N GLN A 185 -17.00 -14.67 -2.88
CA GLN A 185 -16.15 -15.36 -1.91
C GLN A 185 -16.65 -15.20 -0.46
N ALA A 186 -17.23 -14.03 -0.13
CA ALA A 186 -17.75 -13.72 1.19
C ALA A 186 -19.10 -14.38 1.50
N THR A 187 -20.01 -14.39 0.51
CA THR A 187 -21.44 -14.70 0.74
C THR A 187 -21.93 -15.94 -0.02
N GLY A 188 -21.20 -16.38 -1.07
CA GLY A 188 -21.64 -17.39 -2.02
C GLY A 188 -22.72 -16.90 -3.01
N LYS A 189 -23.22 -15.66 -2.88
CA LYS A 189 -24.23 -15.07 -3.78
C LYS A 189 -23.62 -14.73 -5.13
N LYS A 190 -24.35 -15.00 -6.21
CA LYS A 190 -23.90 -14.78 -7.59
C LYS A 190 -24.49 -13.54 -8.26
N ASN A 191 -25.33 -12.77 -7.55
CA ASN A 191 -26.02 -11.60 -8.12
C ASN A 191 -25.03 -10.58 -8.72
N LEU A 192 -24.03 -10.10 -7.98
CA LEU A 192 -23.02 -9.17 -8.49
C LEU A 192 -22.05 -9.87 -9.47
N LEU A 193 -21.70 -11.14 -9.24
CA LEU A 193 -20.84 -11.91 -10.14
C LEU A 193 -21.46 -12.05 -11.53
N THR A 194 -22.78 -12.22 -11.64
CA THR A 194 -23.49 -12.27 -12.92
C THR A 194 -23.38 -10.94 -13.68
N VAL A 195 -23.50 -9.81 -13.00
CA VAL A 195 -23.29 -8.48 -13.62
C VAL A 195 -21.86 -8.33 -14.12
N ALA A 196 -20.89 -8.68 -13.28
CA ALA A 196 -19.47 -8.58 -13.61
C ALA A 196 -19.08 -9.46 -14.80
N THR A 197 -19.54 -10.72 -14.83
CA THR A 197 -19.21 -11.64 -15.92
C THR A 197 -19.83 -11.18 -17.25
N ARG A 198 -21.05 -10.66 -17.27
CA ARG A 198 -21.65 -10.10 -18.51
C ARG A 198 -20.84 -8.92 -19.07
N LEU A 199 -20.31 -8.05 -18.18
CA LEU A 199 -19.44 -6.95 -18.63
C LEU A 199 -18.07 -7.47 -19.08
N ALA A 200 -17.46 -8.42 -18.36
CA ALA A 200 -16.19 -9.04 -18.74
C ALA A 200 -16.29 -9.78 -20.09
N ASP A 201 -17.42 -10.46 -20.36
CA ASP A 201 -17.73 -11.09 -21.64
C ASP A 201 -17.81 -10.09 -22.78
N LEU A 202 -18.35 -8.90 -22.50
CA LEU A 202 -18.38 -7.80 -23.47
C LEU A 202 -16.96 -7.31 -23.76
N PHE A 203 -16.11 -7.10 -22.72
CA PHE A 203 -14.71 -6.71 -22.93
C PHE A 203 -13.94 -7.76 -23.73
N ASP A 204 -14.13 -9.05 -23.43
CA ASP A 204 -13.47 -10.14 -24.19
C ASP A 204 -13.93 -10.16 -25.65
N ARG A 205 -15.22 -10.00 -25.91
CA ARG A 205 -15.79 -9.94 -27.25
C ARG A 205 -15.25 -8.76 -28.08
N GLU A 206 -15.04 -7.59 -27.44
CA GLU A 206 -14.57 -6.38 -28.11
C GLU A 206 -13.05 -6.33 -28.24
N PHE A 207 -12.31 -6.74 -27.17
CA PHE A 207 -10.89 -6.48 -26.97
C PHE A 207 -10.04 -7.73 -26.69
N GLY A 208 -10.63 -8.91 -26.68
CA GLY A 208 -9.91 -10.16 -26.48
C GLY A 208 -8.78 -10.40 -27.47
N PRO A 209 -7.99 -11.47 -27.33
CA PRO A 209 -6.90 -11.80 -28.24
C PRO A 209 -7.38 -11.85 -29.70
N GLY A 210 -6.67 -11.11 -30.58
CA GLY A 210 -7.03 -11.01 -32.01
C GLY A 210 -8.23 -10.11 -32.34
N ARG A 211 -8.73 -9.35 -31.37
CA ARG A 211 -9.78 -8.33 -31.52
C ARG A 211 -9.18 -6.94 -31.65
N LYS A 212 -10.01 -5.89 -31.41
CA LYS A 212 -9.57 -4.49 -31.47
C LYS A 212 -8.43 -4.25 -30.47
N ASP A 213 -7.45 -3.47 -30.90
CA ASP A 213 -6.38 -3.03 -30.01
C ASP A 213 -6.92 -2.13 -28.90
N TYR A 214 -6.51 -2.44 -27.68
CA TYR A 214 -6.96 -1.77 -26.48
C TYR A 214 -5.91 -1.86 -25.40
N ILE A 215 -5.76 -0.79 -24.65
CA ILE A 215 -5.05 -0.73 -23.36
C ILE A 215 -5.89 0.05 -22.36
N PRO A 216 -5.92 -0.36 -21.09
CA PRO A 216 -6.62 0.37 -20.04
C PRO A 216 -6.12 1.81 -19.90
N GLY A 217 -7.06 2.74 -19.78
CA GLY A 217 -6.78 4.14 -19.53
C GLY A 217 -6.27 4.39 -18.13
N HIS A 218 -6.82 3.68 -17.16
CA HIS A 218 -6.30 3.55 -15.80
C HIS A 218 -6.21 2.06 -15.48
N GLU A 219 -5.03 1.61 -15.15
CA GLU A 219 -4.73 0.22 -14.79
C GLU A 219 -5.56 -0.23 -13.57
N GLY A 220 -5.81 -1.52 -13.49
CA GLY A 220 -6.60 -2.16 -12.43
C GLY A 220 -7.52 -3.25 -12.96
N ILE A 221 -8.07 -3.09 -14.17
CA ILE A 221 -8.92 -4.12 -14.79
C ILE A 221 -8.12 -5.40 -15.06
N GLU A 222 -6.82 -5.29 -15.35
CA GLU A 222 -5.96 -6.43 -15.64
C GLU A 222 -5.87 -7.37 -14.42
N MET A 223 -5.54 -6.84 -13.24
CA MET A 223 -5.47 -7.66 -12.00
C MET A 223 -6.84 -8.20 -11.62
N ALA A 224 -7.89 -7.40 -11.83
CA ALA A 224 -9.27 -7.80 -11.54
C ALA A 224 -9.76 -8.93 -12.45
N LEU A 225 -9.38 -8.95 -13.73
CA LEU A 225 -9.66 -10.03 -14.66
C LEU A 225 -8.95 -11.33 -14.26
N VAL A 226 -7.68 -11.27 -13.80
CA VAL A 226 -7.00 -12.45 -13.27
C VAL A 226 -7.74 -13.00 -12.05
N ARG A 227 -8.18 -12.13 -11.12
CA ARG A 227 -9.00 -12.54 -9.98
C ARG A 227 -10.34 -13.14 -10.41
N LEU A 228 -11.01 -12.54 -11.38
CA LEU A 228 -12.26 -13.03 -11.93
C LEU A 228 -12.08 -14.41 -12.58
N SER A 229 -10.98 -14.63 -13.32
CA SER A 229 -10.62 -15.94 -13.89
C SER A 229 -10.48 -17.00 -12.81
N ARG A 230 -9.79 -16.70 -11.71
CA ARG A 230 -9.62 -17.61 -10.55
C ARG A 230 -10.95 -17.98 -9.89
N VAL A 231 -11.88 -17.04 -9.81
CA VAL A 231 -13.18 -17.24 -9.15
C VAL A 231 -14.18 -17.98 -10.04
N THR A 232 -14.15 -17.74 -11.35
CA THR A 232 -15.08 -18.34 -12.31
C THR A 232 -14.56 -19.61 -12.96
N GLY A 233 -13.24 -19.80 -13.00
CA GLY A 233 -12.58 -20.84 -13.78
C GLY A 233 -12.45 -20.52 -15.29
N GLU A 234 -12.88 -19.32 -15.71
CA GLU A 234 -12.89 -18.90 -17.13
C GLU A 234 -11.51 -18.36 -17.55
N LYS A 235 -10.74 -19.17 -18.24
CA LYS A 235 -9.39 -18.82 -18.71
C LYS A 235 -9.37 -17.59 -19.64
N ARG A 236 -10.43 -17.34 -20.41
CA ARG A 236 -10.50 -16.19 -21.33
C ARG A 236 -10.29 -14.84 -20.64
N TYR A 237 -10.65 -14.70 -19.35
CA TYR A 237 -10.40 -13.47 -18.60
C TYR A 237 -8.90 -13.29 -18.27
N LEU A 238 -8.19 -14.40 -18.00
CA LEU A 238 -6.73 -14.37 -17.88
C LEU A 238 -6.07 -13.99 -19.21
N ASP A 239 -6.53 -14.59 -20.33
CA ASP A 239 -5.99 -14.32 -21.65
C ASP A 239 -6.25 -12.85 -22.07
N LEU A 240 -7.40 -12.28 -21.69
CA LEU A 240 -7.70 -10.86 -21.87
C LEU A 240 -6.78 -9.96 -21.07
N ALA A 241 -6.54 -10.25 -19.77
CA ALA A 241 -5.62 -9.50 -18.94
C ALA A 241 -4.19 -9.53 -19.52
N GLN A 242 -3.73 -10.70 -19.96
CA GLN A 242 -2.43 -10.87 -20.62
C GLN A 242 -2.33 -10.00 -21.88
N ALA A 243 -3.37 -10.01 -22.72
CA ALA A 243 -3.40 -9.22 -23.95
C ALA A 243 -3.32 -7.70 -23.66
N MET A 244 -3.98 -7.22 -22.59
CA MET A 244 -3.91 -5.81 -22.19
C MET A 244 -2.49 -5.41 -21.78
N VAL A 245 -1.83 -6.23 -20.97
CA VAL A 245 -0.45 -6.00 -20.54
C VAL A 245 0.53 -6.07 -21.71
N ASP A 246 0.36 -7.03 -22.63
CA ASP A 246 1.23 -7.21 -23.80
C ASP A 246 1.11 -6.06 -24.82
N ARG A 247 -0.06 -5.44 -24.91
CA ARG A 247 -0.31 -4.29 -25.80
C ARG A 247 0.22 -2.97 -25.25
N ARG A 248 0.38 -2.83 -23.93
CA ARG A 248 0.86 -1.61 -23.30
C ARG A 248 2.30 -1.33 -23.70
N GLY A 249 2.57 -0.07 -24.06
CA GLY A 249 3.88 0.39 -24.50
C GLY A 249 4.20 0.12 -25.98
N GLN A 250 3.30 -0.53 -26.72
CA GLN A 250 3.47 -0.71 -28.16
C GLN A 250 3.24 0.63 -28.90
N LYS A 251 3.91 0.81 -30.03
CA LYS A 251 3.84 2.03 -30.84
C LYS A 251 3.19 1.76 -32.19
N PRO A 252 2.35 2.69 -32.69
CA PRO A 252 1.96 3.98 -32.09
C PRO A 252 1.05 3.80 -30.88
N SER A 253 1.16 4.71 -29.87
CA SER A 253 0.36 4.67 -28.65
C SER A 253 -1.15 4.77 -28.96
N ILE A 254 -1.94 3.91 -28.33
CA ILE A 254 -3.40 3.95 -28.39
C ILE A 254 -3.95 5.25 -27.77
N PHE A 255 -3.32 5.76 -26.70
CA PHE A 255 -3.73 7.03 -26.08
C PHE A 255 -3.55 8.23 -27.01
N GLU A 256 -2.47 8.25 -27.77
CA GLU A 256 -2.26 9.30 -28.77
C GLU A 256 -3.30 9.23 -29.90
N GLN A 257 -3.65 8.02 -30.33
CA GLN A 257 -4.72 7.82 -31.34
C GLN A 257 -6.07 8.27 -30.78
N GLN A 258 -6.41 7.92 -29.54
CA GLN A 258 -7.65 8.34 -28.88
C GLN A 258 -7.72 9.85 -28.71
N TYR A 259 -6.61 10.50 -28.31
CA TYR A 259 -6.51 11.97 -28.24
C TYR A 259 -6.83 12.64 -29.58
N ARG A 260 -6.21 12.16 -30.66
CA ARG A 260 -6.40 12.72 -32.01
C ARG A 260 -7.81 12.47 -32.59
N ALA A 261 -8.50 11.47 -32.09
CA ALA A 261 -9.85 11.08 -32.54
C ALA A 261 -10.99 11.86 -31.84
N LEU A 262 -10.70 12.52 -30.70
CA LEU A 262 -11.70 13.28 -29.96
C LEU A 262 -11.59 14.78 -30.22
N PRO A 263 -12.75 15.50 -30.25
CA PRO A 263 -12.75 16.95 -30.26
C PRO A 263 -12.18 17.46 -28.93
N ILE A 264 -10.98 18.02 -28.98
CA ILE A 264 -10.27 18.53 -27.79
C ILE A 264 -10.99 19.70 -27.11
N ASP A 265 -11.84 20.42 -27.85
CA ASP A 265 -12.65 21.54 -27.34
C ASP A 265 -13.97 21.08 -26.69
N ARG A 266 -14.33 19.80 -26.82
CA ARG A 266 -15.54 19.27 -26.18
C ARG A 266 -15.40 19.29 -24.69
N THR A 267 -16.47 19.72 -24.00
CA THR A 267 -16.55 19.77 -22.54
C THR A 267 -17.56 18.79 -22.01
N PHE A 268 -17.28 18.26 -20.83
CA PHE A 268 -18.18 17.38 -20.10
C PHE A 268 -18.36 17.88 -18.65
N PRO A 269 -19.53 17.65 -18.04
CA PRO A 269 -19.70 17.95 -16.63
C PRO A 269 -18.79 17.05 -15.79
N PHE A 270 -17.97 17.68 -14.97
CA PHE A 270 -17.06 17.00 -14.05
C PHE A 270 -17.16 17.65 -12.67
N MET A 271 -17.74 16.95 -11.71
CA MET A 271 -17.92 17.47 -10.35
C MET A 271 -18.63 18.84 -10.30
N GLY A 272 -19.64 19.02 -11.15
CA GLY A 272 -20.42 20.26 -11.23
C GLY A 272 -19.73 21.41 -11.96
N GLN A 273 -18.55 21.19 -12.58
CA GLN A 273 -17.84 22.14 -13.41
C GLN A 273 -17.59 21.58 -14.82
N PRO A 274 -17.52 22.39 -15.86
CA PRO A 274 -17.15 21.91 -17.19
C PRO A 274 -15.65 21.55 -17.21
N LEU A 275 -15.31 20.34 -17.66
CA LEU A 275 -13.93 19.93 -17.94
C LEU A 275 -13.77 19.77 -19.44
N ARG A 276 -12.83 20.48 -20.05
CA ARG A 276 -12.48 20.36 -21.46
C ARG A 276 -11.55 19.16 -21.67
N VAL A 277 -11.79 18.35 -22.69
CA VAL A 277 -10.97 17.18 -23.03
C VAL A 277 -9.49 17.57 -23.18
N GLY A 278 -9.22 18.69 -23.89
CA GLY A 278 -7.87 19.19 -24.07
C GLY A 278 -7.14 19.48 -22.75
N GLU A 279 -7.80 20.08 -21.75
CA GLU A 279 -7.20 20.39 -20.45
C GLU A 279 -6.71 19.12 -19.71
N TRP A 280 -7.45 18.04 -19.81
CA TRP A 280 -7.02 16.74 -19.23
C TRP A 280 -5.72 16.25 -19.87
N TYR A 281 -5.67 16.26 -21.22
CA TYR A 281 -4.49 15.78 -21.94
C TYR A 281 -3.30 16.72 -21.79
N GLU A 282 -3.52 18.04 -21.79
CA GLU A 282 -2.50 19.06 -21.54
C GLU A 282 -1.86 18.85 -20.16
N ARG A 283 -2.67 18.54 -19.14
CA ARG A 283 -2.19 18.30 -17.78
C ARG A 283 -1.35 17.03 -17.67
N PHE A 284 -1.81 15.92 -18.21
CA PHE A 284 -1.26 14.59 -17.91
C PHE A 284 -0.37 14.01 -19.01
N TYR A 285 -0.60 14.38 -20.27
CA TYR A 285 0.08 13.78 -21.43
C TYR A 285 0.87 14.79 -22.28
N MET A 286 0.67 16.09 -22.12
CA MET A 286 1.25 17.11 -23.00
C MET A 286 1.86 18.26 -22.19
N ARG A 287 2.73 17.97 -21.24
CA ARG A 287 3.47 19.01 -20.48
C ARG A 287 4.28 19.93 -21.39
N ASP A 288 4.90 19.38 -22.43
CA ASP A 288 5.37 20.10 -23.60
C ASP A 288 4.34 19.91 -24.71
N PRO A 289 3.68 20.97 -25.21
CA PRO A 289 2.65 20.83 -26.25
C PRO A 289 3.13 20.14 -27.53
N ARG A 290 4.42 19.96 -27.71
CA ARG A 290 5.03 19.30 -28.87
C ARG A 290 5.22 17.81 -28.67
N VAL A 291 5.10 17.30 -27.42
CA VAL A 291 5.40 15.92 -27.05
C VAL A 291 4.23 15.30 -26.33
N PHE A 292 3.72 14.19 -26.89
CA PHE A 292 2.72 13.36 -26.24
C PHE A 292 3.44 12.36 -25.33
N ASP A 293 3.45 12.62 -24.02
CA ASP A 293 4.16 11.81 -23.02
C ASP A 293 3.25 10.74 -22.42
N THR A 294 3.52 9.48 -22.75
CA THR A 294 2.73 8.34 -22.28
C THR A 294 3.21 7.75 -20.96
N ARG A 295 4.21 8.34 -20.31
CA ARG A 295 4.74 7.90 -19.01
C ARG A 295 3.69 7.98 -17.90
N TYR A 296 2.77 8.95 -17.99
CA TYR A 296 1.69 9.10 -17.02
C TYR A 296 0.90 7.79 -16.79
N ALA A 297 0.62 7.04 -17.86
CA ALA A 297 -0.11 5.79 -17.85
C ALA A 297 0.79 4.57 -18.20
N GLN A 298 2.07 4.61 -17.87
CA GLN A 298 3.05 3.52 -18.06
C GLN A 298 3.09 2.93 -19.49
N ASP A 299 2.69 3.72 -20.52
CA ASP A 299 2.66 3.31 -21.93
C ASP A 299 3.89 3.80 -22.75
N HIS A 300 4.97 4.16 -22.04
CA HIS A 300 6.20 4.70 -22.67
C HIS A 300 7.08 3.63 -23.32
N LEU A 301 7.11 2.42 -22.75
CA LEU A 301 7.85 1.25 -23.22
C LEU A 301 6.98 -0.01 -23.05
N PRO A 302 7.21 -1.06 -23.87
CA PRO A 302 6.65 -2.39 -23.59
C PRO A 302 6.90 -2.81 -22.15
N VAL A 303 5.89 -3.40 -21.49
CA VAL A 303 5.93 -3.64 -20.03
C VAL A 303 7.16 -4.45 -19.60
N ARG A 304 7.58 -5.44 -20.41
CA ARG A 304 8.76 -6.27 -20.11
C ARG A 304 10.10 -5.52 -20.24
N GLU A 305 10.11 -4.34 -20.85
CA GLU A 305 11.30 -3.48 -21.01
C GLU A 305 11.38 -2.39 -19.94
N GLN A 306 10.31 -2.18 -19.17
CA GLN A 306 10.26 -1.16 -18.14
C GLN A 306 11.17 -1.51 -16.96
N LYS A 307 12.01 -0.56 -16.55
CA LYS A 307 12.97 -0.70 -15.43
C LYS A 307 12.84 0.40 -14.38
N GLU A 308 12.07 1.44 -14.68
CA GLU A 308 11.87 2.59 -13.83
C GLU A 308 10.38 2.83 -13.59
N ALA A 309 10.02 3.11 -12.34
CA ALA A 309 8.68 3.52 -12.00
C ALA A 309 8.45 4.97 -12.42
N VAL A 310 7.45 5.20 -13.25
CA VAL A 310 7.14 6.53 -13.82
C VAL A 310 5.65 6.81 -13.76
N GLY A 311 5.27 8.08 -13.89
CA GLY A 311 3.89 8.52 -14.04
C GLY A 311 3.06 8.37 -12.75
N HIS A 312 1.77 8.18 -12.91
CA HIS A 312 0.82 8.11 -11.79
C HIS A 312 1.07 6.86 -10.93
N ALA A 313 1.22 7.07 -9.61
CA ALA A 313 1.66 6.01 -8.70
C ALA A 313 0.63 4.88 -8.54
N VAL A 314 -0.67 5.18 -8.43
CA VAL A 314 -1.71 4.14 -8.30
C VAL A 314 -1.81 3.29 -9.55
N ARG A 315 -1.77 3.92 -10.74
CA ARG A 315 -1.76 3.23 -12.04
C ARG A 315 -0.60 2.24 -12.11
N ALA A 316 0.62 2.73 -11.82
CA ALA A 316 1.83 1.91 -11.79
C ALA A 316 1.68 0.71 -10.85
N MET A 317 1.23 0.94 -9.62
CA MET A 317 1.07 -0.15 -8.64
C MET A 317 0.04 -1.20 -9.09
N PHE A 318 -1.06 -0.79 -9.71
CA PHE A 318 -2.08 -1.72 -10.20
C PHE A 318 -1.57 -2.53 -11.40
N LEU A 319 -0.84 -1.89 -12.34
CA LEU A 319 -0.14 -2.62 -13.39
C LEU A 319 0.85 -3.64 -12.81
N TYR A 320 1.65 -3.24 -11.81
CA TYR A 320 2.65 -4.13 -11.20
C TYR A 320 1.99 -5.27 -10.39
N CYS A 321 0.81 -5.05 -9.82
CA CYS A 321 -0.02 -6.13 -9.26
C CYS A 321 -0.45 -7.12 -10.35
N ALA A 322 -0.93 -6.62 -11.50
CA ALA A 322 -1.32 -7.46 -12.64
C ALA A 322 -0.13 -8.25 -13.20
N MET A 323 1.04 -7.62 -13.34
CA MET A 323 2.27 -8.31 -13.75
C MET A 323 2.60 -9.47 -12.80
N ALA A 324 2.55 -9.25 -11.49
CA ALA A 324 2.82 -10.30 -10.50
C ALA A 324 1.76 -11.42 -10.53
N ASP A 325 0.49 -11.09 -10.74
CA ASP A 325 -0.58 -12.07 -10.91
C ASP A 325 -0.39 -12.88 -12.19
N LEU A 326 -0.02 -12.26 -13.31
CA LEU A 326 0.29 -12.96 -14.56
C LEU A 326 1.52 -13.85 -14.44
N VAL A 327 2.59 -13.40 -13.78
CA VAL A 327 3.76 -14.26 -13.45
C VAL A 327 3.32 -15.46 -12.61
N HIS A 328 2.39 -15.26 -11.68
CA HIS A 328 1.85 -16.37 -10.88
C HIS A 328 1.15 -17.42 -11.74
N GLU A 329 0.38 -17.01 -12.75
CA GLU A 329 -0.40 -17.92 -13.60
C GLU A 329 0.43 -18.54 -14.74
N THR A 330 1.35 -17.75 -15.32
CA THR A 330 2.02 -18.12 -16.59
C THR A 330 3.51 -18.41 -16.45
N SER A 331 4.14 -18.04 -15.34
CA SER A 331 5.59 -18.09 -15.14
C SER A 331 6.39 -17.25 -16.16
N ASP A 332 5.82 -16.16 -16.66
CA ASP A 332 6.46 -15.26 -17.62
C ASP A 332 7.73 -14.61 -17.03
N GLU A 333 8.90 -15.06 -17.50
CA GLU A 333 10.20 -14.58 -17.03
C GLU A 333 10.43 -13.11 -17.39
N GLY A 334 9.93 -12.62 -18.52
CA GLY A 334 10.09 -11.22 -18.93
C GLY A 334 9.33 -10.27 -18.01
N LEU A 335 8.10 -10.62 -17.63
CA LEU A 335 7.33 -9.86 -16.64
C LEU A 335 7.96 -9.94 -15.25
N TRP A 336 8.56 -11.09 -14.89
CA TRP A 336 9.27 -11.22 -13.64
C TRP A 336 10.52 -10.34 -13.56
N GLU A 337 11.37 -10.33 -14.60
CA GLU A 337 12.56 -9.47 -14.67
C GLU A 337 12.18 -7.97 -14.58
N ALA A 338 11.13 -7.55 -15.31
CA ALA A 338 10.62 -6.20 -15.23
C ALA A 338 10.08 -5.89 -13.80
N SER A 339 9.34 -6.81 -13.17
CA SER A 339 8.82 -6.63 -11.81
C SER A 339 9.93 -6.44 -10.78
N LYS A 340 11.04 -7.17 -10.89
CA LYS A 340 12.20 -6.99 -10.01
C LYS A 340 12.85 -5.61 -10.19
N ALA A 341 13.09 -5.20 -11.42
CA ALA A 341 13.70 -3.91 -11.72
C ALA A 341 12.81 -2.74 -11.25
N LEU A 342 11.50 -2.85 -11.45
CA LEU A 342 10.53 -1.86 -10.99
C LEU A 342 10.45 -1.82 -9.46
N HIS A 343 10.53 -2.96 -8.78
CA HIS A 343 10.54 -3.01 -7.32
C HIS A 343 11.79 -2.30 -6.75
N ASP A 344 12.96 -2.55 -7.31
CA ASP A 344 14.20 -1.87 -6.92
C ASP A 344 14.12 -0.36 -7.23
N SER A 345 13.55 0.02 -8.37
CA SER A 345 13.31 1.43 -8.73
C SER A 345 12.43 2.14 -7.69
N VAL A 346 11.35 1.51 -7.24
CA VAL A 346 10.44 2.07 -6.24
C VAL A 346 11.10 2.08 -4.86
N THR A 347 11.55 0.93 -4.37
CA THR A 347 11.89 0.77 -2.95
C THR A 347 13.26 1.32 -2.57
N LEU A 348 14.19 1.39 -3.51
CA LEU A 348 15.55 1.87 -3.26
C LEU A 348 15.74 3.36 -3.59
N ARG A 349 14.83 3.97 -4.36
CA ARG A 349 15.03 5.33 -4.88
C ARG A 349 13.83 6.27 -4.77
N ARG A 350 12.59 5.74 -4.63
CA ARG A 350 11.35 6.53 -4.77
C ARG A 350 10.32 6.29 -3.67
N MET A 351 10.69 5.54 -2.61
CA MET A 351 9.82 5.25 -1.48
C MET A 351 10.19 6.12 -0.28
N TYR A 352 9.21 6.69 0.38
CA TYR A 352 9.37 7.43 1.61
C TYR A 352 9.62 6.51 2.81
N VAL A 353 10.18 7.07 3.87
CA VAL A 353 10.47 6.36 5.12
C VAL A 353 9.24 5.72 5.77
N THR A 354 8.05 6.18 5.43
CA THR A 354 6.74 5.65 5.86
C THR A 354 6.21 4.53 4.99
N GLY A 355 6.91 4.17 3.91
CA GLY A 355 6.44 3.19 2.92
C GLY A 355 5.44 3.76 1.90
N GLY A 356 5.20 5.07 1.93
CA GLY A 356 4.40 5.77 0.90
C GLY A 356 5.23 6.07 -0.34
N ILE A 357 4.56 6.37 -1.45
CA ILE A 357 5.16 6.62 -2.76
C ILE A 357 4.43 7.73 -3.52
N GLY A 358 5.07 8.28 -4.55
CA GLY A 358 4.50 9.31 -5.40
C GLY A 358 4.63 10.72 -4.78
N PRO A 359 5.76 11.41 -4.97
CA PRO A 359 6.02 12.71 -4.33
C PRO A 359 5.21 13.88 -4.91
N SER A 360 4.70 13.76 -6.14
CA SER A 360 4.18 14.91 -6.90
C SER A 360 2.66 14.89 -7.04
N ALA A 361 1.99 15.96 -6.59
CA ALA A 361 0.56 16.17 -6.83
C ALA A 361 0.24 16.54 -8.30
N HIS A 362 1.24 16.98 -9.08
CA HIS A 362 1.01 17.42 -10.47
C HIS A 362 0.62 16.25 -11.38
N ASN A 363 1.34 15.11 -11.27
CA ASN A 363 1.08 13.87 -12.03
C ASN A 363 0.60 12.74 -11.13
N GLU A 364 0.24 13.06 -9.88
CA GLU A 364 -0.23 12.09 -8.88
C GLU A 364 0.74 10.91 -8.73
N GLY A 365 2.06 11.17 -8.84
CA GLY A 365 2.97 10.06 -8.99
C GLY A 365 4.45 10.35 -8.86
N PHE A 366 5.23 9.54 -9.56
CA PHE A 366 6.68 9.51 -9.50
C PHE A 366 7.32 10.70 -10.20
N THR A 367 8.43 11.15 -9.62
CA THR A 367 9.39 12.12 -10.15
C THR A 367 10.74 11.43 -10.34
N GLU A 368 11.82 12.20 -10.35
CA GLU A 368 13.19 11.67 -10.47
C GLU A 368 13.61 10.84 -9.25
N ASP A 369 14.68 10.07 -9.39
CA ASP A 369 15.26 9.32 -8.29
C ASP A 369 15.64 10.26 -7.13
N TYR A 370 15.34 9.82 -5.88
CA TYR A 370 15.66 10.54 -4.64
C TYR A 370 14.94 11.89 -4.45
N ASP A 371 14.01 12.26 -5.33
CA ASP A 371 13.17 13.44 -5.15
C ASP A 371 12.01 13.12 -4.21
N LEU A 372 12.24 13.30 -2.91
CA LEU A 372 11.32 12.94 -1.83
C LEU A 372 11.10 14.17 -0.91
N PRO A 373 10.33 15.18 -1.35
CA PRO A 373 10.00 16.35 -0.53
C PRO A 373 9.14 15.97 0.68
N ASN A 374 9.24 16.76 1.77
CA ASN A 374 8.53 16.48 3.02
C ASN A 374 7.19 17.21 3.13
N ASP A 375 7.18 18.53 2.93
CA ASP A 375 6.02 19.40 3.18
C ASP A 375 4.89 19.19 2.18
N ASN A 376 5.24 18.93 0.93
CA ASN A 376 4.33 18.73 -0.20
C ASN A 376 4.43 17.31 -0.79
N ALA A 377 4.82 16.35 0.03
CA ALA A 377 4.80 14.95 -0.34
C ALA A 377 3.35 14.53 -0.61
N TYR A 378 3.05 14.20 -1.86
CA TYR A 378 1.71 13.76 -2.24
C TYR A 378 1.37 12.41 -1.58
N GLN A 379 2.20 11.40 -1.73
CA GLN A 379 2.05 10.10 -1.06
C GLN A 379 0.59 9.67 -0.92
N GLU A 380 -0.09 9.48 -2.04
CA GLU A 380 -1.51 9.16 -2.04
C GLU A 380 -1.80 7.89 -1.23
N THR A 381 -2.84 7.94 -0.40
CA THR A 381 -3.31 6.80 0.41
C THR A 381 -3.61 5.56 -0.45
N CYS A 382 -4.18 5.74 -1.66
CA CYS A 382 -4.44 4.62 -2.59
C CYS A 382 -3.13 3.98 -3.07
N ALA A 383 -2.11 4.77 -3.36
CA ALA A 383 -0.81 4.26 -3.78
C ALA A 383 -0.12 3.46 -2.66
N SER A 384 -0.23 3.95 -1.41
CA SER A 384 0.28 3.24 -0.24
C SER A 384 -0.42 1.91 0.01
N ALA A 385 -1.75 1.85 -0.16
CA ALA A 385 -2.51 0.60 -0.09
C ALA A 385 -2.11 -0.37 -1.22
N ALA A 386 -1.91 0.14 -2.43
CA ALA A 386 -1.49 -0.66 -3.58
C ALA A 386 -0.05 -1.21 -3.43
N MET A 387 0.84 -0.50 -2.71
CA MET A 387 2.16 -1.05 -2.32
C MET A 387 2.03 -2.33 -1.49
N VAL A 388 1.09 -2.38 -0.55
CA VAL A 388 0.82 -3.60 0.23
C VAL A 388 0.34 -4.72 -0.67
N LEU A 389 -0.61 -4.44 -1.58
CA LEU A 389 -1.16 -5.41 -2.53
C LEU A 389 -0.06 -6.00 -3.44
N TRP A 390 0.82 -5.15 -3.96
CA TRP A 390 1.92 -5.57 -4.84
C TRP A 390 2.95 -6.42 -4.10
N ASN A 391 3.44 -5.94 -2.96
CA ASN A 391 4.44 -6.67 -2.18
C ASN A 391 3.94 -8.01 -1.66
N HIS A 392 2.65 -8.13 -1.31
CA HIS A 392 2.03 -9.41 -0.96
C HIS A 392 2.09 -10.43 -2.13
N ARG A 393 1.84 -9.99 -3.37
CA ARG A 393 1.94 -10.82 -4.57
C ARG A 393 3.37 -11.26 -4.85
N LEU A 394 4.33 -10.33 -4.78
CA LEU A 394 5.75 -10.66 -4.95
C LEU A 394 6.27 -11.61 -3.88
N PHE A 395 5.79 -11.46 -2.64
CA PHE A 395 6.06 -12.41 -1.58
C PHE A 395 5.54 -13.81 -1.92
N HIS A 396 4.32 -13.93 -2.43
CA HIS A 396 3.76 -15.22 -2.81
C HIS A 396 4.54 -15.91 -3.94
N LEU A 397 5.13 -15.16 -4.84
CA LEU A 397 5.99 -15.69 -5.90
C LEU A 397 7.33 -16.21 -5.39
N THR A 398 7.85 -15.67 -4.28
CA THR A 398 9.26 -15.87 -3.90
C THR A 398 9.48 -16.44 -2.50
N GLY A 399 8.61 -16.10 -1.55
CA GLY A 399 8.82 -16.36 -0.13
C GLY A 399 9.95 -15.53 0.50
N ASP A 400 10.22 -14.32 -0.03
CA ASP A 400 11.31 -13.44 0.44
C ASP A 400 10.76 -12.35 1.37
N ALA A 401 11.35 -12.23 2.56
CA ALA A 401 10.93 -11.27 3.59
C ALA A 401 11.12 -9.81 3.17
N ARG A 402 11.94 -9.47 2.19
CA ARG A 402 12.06 -8.10 1.68
C ARG A 402 10.71 -7.50 1.28
N TYR A 403 9.85 -8.32 0.69
CA TYR A 403 8.51 -7.88 0.29
C TYR A 403 7.57 -7.74 1.50
N THR A 404 7.64 -8.64 2.46
CA THR A 404 6.84 -8.52 3.70
C THR A 404 7.34 -7.39 4.61
N ASP A 405 8.61 -7.02 4.57
CA ASP A 405 9.14 -5.85 5.28
C ASP A 405 8.60 -4.53 4.69
N VAL A 406 8.55 -4.39 3.36
CA VAL A 406 7.92 -3.24 2.69
C VAL A 406 6.41 -3.21 2.95
N MET A 407 5.75 -4.36 2.85
CA MET A 407 4.32 -4.51 3.14
C MET A 407 3.99 -4.05 4.57
N GLU A 408 4.75 -4.50 5.56
CA GLU A 408 4.59 -4.10 6.96
C GLU A 408 4.83 -2.60 7.17
N LEU A 409 5.89 -2.06 6.58
CA LEU A 409 6.22 -0.64 6.68
C LEU A 409 5.08 0.23 6.13
N SER A 410 4.59 -0.07 4.92
CA SER A 410 3.48 0.68 4.30
C SER A 410 2.20 0.55 5.12
N LEU A 411 1.89 -0.66 5.58
CA LEU A 411 0.65 -0.98 6.32
C LEU A 411 0.57 -0.23 7.65
N TYR A 412 1.65 -0.27 8.46
CA TYR A 412 1.66 0.32 9.79
C TYR A 412 1.90 1.83 9.82
N ASN A 413 2.25 2.45 8.71
CA ASN A 413 2.54 3.89 8.63
C ASN A 413 1.66 4.59 7.60
N ALA A 414 2.01 4.59 6.32
CA ALA A 414 1.31 5.37 5.30
C ALA A 414 -0.17 4.99 5.13
N VAL A 415 -0.49 3.69 5.14
CA VAL A 415 -1.89 3.21 5.04
C VAL A 415 -2.68 3.54 6.31
N ALA A 416 -2.13 3.24 7.48
CA ALA A 416 -2.82 3.49 8.75
C ALA A 416 -3.04 5.00 8.99
N ALA A 417 -2.14 5.86 8.49
CA ALA A 417 -2.30 7.32 8.53
C ALA A 417 -3.43 7.82 7.60
N GLY A 418 -3.84 7.04 6.60
CA GLY A 418 -4.88 7.43 5.62
C GLY A 418 -6.27 7.66 6.20
N VAL A 419 -6.56 7.18 7.42
CA VAL A 419 -7.87 7.29 8.08
C VAL A 419 -7.73 7.75 9.53
N SER A 420 -8.71 8.53 10.00
CA SER A 420 -8.80 8.93 11.41
C SER A 420 -9.13 7.75 12.31
N LEU A 421 -8.85 7.91 13.58
CA LEU A 421 -9.24 6.94 14.62
C LEU A 421 -10.76 6.84 14.76
N THR A 422 -11.51 7.89 14.37
CA THR A 422 -12.98 7.91 14.34
C THR A 422 -13.56 7.26 13.10
N GLY A 423 -12.74 7.03 12.03
CA GLY A 423 -13.15 6.32 10.82
C GLY A 423 -13.94 7.12 9.79
N ASP A 424 -14.16 8.41 10.00
CA ASP A 424 -14.99 9.29 9.17
C ASP A 424 -14.25 10.51 8.60
N LEU A 425 -12.93 10.60 8.86
CA LEU A 425 -12.04 11.62 8.31
C LEU A 425 -10.83 10.94 7.66
N PHE A 426 -10.42 11.41 6.50
CA PHE A 426 -9.41 10.76 5.67
C PHE A 426 -8.29 11.70 5.29
N CYS A 427 -7.13 11.13 4.97
CA CYS A 427 -6.07 11.80 4.23
C CYS A 427 -6.13 11.32 2.78
N TYR A 428 -6.09 12.26 1.83
CA TYR A 428 -5.78 11.95 0.44
C TYR A 428 -4.27 11.84 0.31
N GLU A 429 -3.60 12.92 0.64
CA GLU A 429 -2.15 13.04 0.76
C GLU A 429 -1.69 12.74 2.19
N THR A 430 -0.51 12.15 2.34
CA THR A 430 0.08 11.83 3.64
C THR A 430 1.48 12.44 3.78
N PRO A 431 1.59 13.80 3.93
CA PRO A 431 2.88 14.49 3.97
C PRO A 431 3.72 14.12 5.17
N LEU A 432 5.05 14.31 5.09
CA LEU A 432 6.00 14.07 6.17
C LEU A 432 6.31 15.33 7.00
N ALA A 433 5.76 16.46 6.61
CA ALA A 433 5.78 17.68 7.39
C ALA A 433 4.50 18.50 7.13
N SER A 434 4.08 19.27 8.14
CA SER A 434 2.96 20.21 8.05
C SER A 434 3.31 21.47 8.82
N ARG A 435 2.93 22.63 8.29
CA ARG A 435 3.09 23.93 8.97
C ARG A 435 1.88 24.32 9.82
N GLY A 436 0.96 23.38 10.04
CA GLY A 436 -0.25 23.59 10.83
C GLY A 436 -1.51 23.84 10.00
N ASP A 437 -1.41 23.75 8.70
CA ASP A 437 -2.51 23.94 7.74
C ASP A 437 -3.20 22.64 7.34
N PHE A 438 -2.54 21.49 7.50
CA PHE A 438 -3.11 20.20 7.14
C PHE A 438 -4.34 19.84 7.99
N ARG A 439 -5.36 19.32 7.31
CA ARG A 439 -6.59 18.80 7.93
C ARG A 439 -7.02 17.52 7.22
N ARG A 440 -7.47 16.56 8.00
CA ARG A 440 -8.23 15.43 7.47
C ARG A 440 -9.56 15.93 6.94
N SER A 441 -10.08 15.30 5.89
CA SER A 441 -11.37 15.64 5.28
C SER A 441 -12.37 14.50 5.42
N PRO A 442 -13.67 14.80 5.62
CA PRO A 442 -14.71 13.76 5.61
C PRO A 442 -14.94 13.18 4.20
N TRP A 443 -14.63 13.95 3.15
CA TRP A 443 -14.79 13.55 1.76
C TRP A 443 -13.93 14.41 0.83
N PHE A 444 -13.77 13.96 -0.40
CA PHE A 444 -13.03 14.64 -1.45
C PHE A 444 -13.86 14.70 -2.72
N GLY A 445 -13.58 15.63 -3.60
CA GLY A 445 -14.21 15.71 -4.93
C GLY A 445 -13.90 14.47 -5.78
N VAL A 446 -12.69 13.93 -5.62
CA VAL A 446 -12.29 12.61 -6.15
C VAL A 446 -12.09 11.69 -4.95
N PRO A 447 -13.09 10.90 -4.53
CA PRO A 447 -13.08 10.21 -3.24
C PRO A 447 -12.43 8.82 -3.30
N CYS A 448 -11.40 8.63 -4.12
CA CYS A 448 -10.76 7.32 -4.26
C CYS A 448 -10.15 6.80 -2.95
N CYS A 449 -9.58 7.67 -2.11
CA CYS A 449 -8.91 7.28 -0.88
C CYS A 449 -9.87 6.82 0.23
N PRO A 450 -10.98 7.52 0.57
CA PRO A 450 -11.98 7.02 1.51
C PRO A 450 -12.53 5.65 1.13
N THR A 451 -12.89 5.47 -0.13
CA THR A 451 -13.44 4.20 -0.63
C THR A 451 -12.39 3.09 -0.68
N THR A 452 -11.13 3.42 -0.97
CA THR A 452 -10.01 2.47 -0.87
C THR A 452 -9.78 2.03 0.57
N ILE A 453 -9.79 2.92 1.56
CA ILE A 453 -9.65 2.57 2.97
C ILE A 453 -10.81 1.66 3.42
N ALA A 454 -12.04 1.98 3.05
CA ALA A 454 -13.22 1.20 3.41
C ALA A 454 -13.12 -0.28 2.97
N ARG A 455 -12.50 -0.56 1.81
CA ARG A 455 -12.27 -1.94 1.32
C ARG A 455 -10.95 -2.56 1.82
N PHE A 456 -9.93 -1.74 2.06
CA PHE A 456 -8.61 -2.25 2.41
C PHE A 456 -8.52 -2.69 3.87
N VAL A 457 -9.08 -1.91 4.82
CA VAL A 457 -9.01 -2.24 6.25
C VAL A 457 -9.55 -3.64 6.56
N PRO A 458 -10.73 -4.08 6.06
CA PRO A 458 -11.21 -5.44 6.32
C PRO A 458 -10.34 -6.53 5.68
N SER A 459 -9.46 -6.21 4.72
CA SER A 459 -8.60 -7.19 4.07
C SER A 459 -7.32 -7.54 4.86
N VAL A 460 -6.98 -6.80 5.94
CA VAL A 460 -5.69 -6.91 6.66
C VAL A 460 -5.38 -8.34 7.13
N GLY A 461 -6.38 -9.12 7.48
CA GLY A 461 -6.20 -10.52 7.88
C GLY A 461 -5.51 -11.40 6.83
N GLN A 462 -5.63 -11.07 5.55
CA GLN A 462 -5.05 -11.84 4.43
C GLN A 462 -3.51 -11.76 4.38
N TYR A 463 -2.91 -10.75 5.03
CA TYR A 463 -1.47 -10.51 4.98
C TYR A 463 -0.70 -11.17 6.14
N ILE A 464 -1.42 -11.68 7.16
CA ILE A 464 -0.81 -12.19 8.41
C ILE A 464 -0.15 -13.54 8.19
N TYR A 465 -0.82 -14.42 7.43
CA TYR A 465 -0.36 -15.78 7.20
C TYR A 465 -0.41 -16.15 5.72
N SER A 466 0.48 -17.08 5.34
CA SER A 466 0.41 -17.76 4.03
C SER A 466 0.69 -19.24 4.21
N ARG A 467 0.26 -20.06 3.25
CA ARG A 467 0.54 -21.48 3.22
C ARG A 467 1.35 -21.88 1.99
N SER A 468 2.13 -22.92 2.12
CA SER A 468 2.80 -23.67 1.04
C SER A 468 2.43 -25.14 1.13
N ALA A 469 2.84 -25.94 0.16
CA ALA A 469 2.62 -27.37 0.15
C ALA A 469 3.17 -28.07 1.41
N ASP A 470 4.28 -27.57 1.99
CA ASP A 470 5.01 -28.14 3.10
C ASP A 470 4.74 -27.48 4.46
N GLY A 471 3.86 -26.44 4.53
CA GLY A 471 3.61 -25.80 5.80
C GLY A 471 3.01 -24.39 5.80
N LEU A 472 3.24 -23.71 6.89
CA LEU A 472 2.63 -22.43 7.24
C LEU A 472 3.70 -21.35 7.38
N TRP A 473 3.35 -20.11 6.97
CA TRP A 473 4.20 -18.94 7.04
C TRP A 473 3.53 -17.88 7.93
N VAL A 474 4.29 -17.30 8.86
CA VAL A 474 3.88 -16.17 9.69
C VAL A 474 4.58 -14.93 9.16
N ASN A 475 3.81 -14.07 8.51
CA ASN A 475 4.32 -12.89 7.79
C ASN A 475 4.29 -11.62 8.64
N LEU A 476 3.19 -11.39 9.37
CA LEU A 476 3.00 -10.26 10.26
C LEU A 476 2.70 -10.75 11.68
N PHE A 477 3.22 -10.01 12.68
CA PHE A 477 3.07 -10.40 14.09
C PHE A 477 1.84 -9.77 14.74
N VAL A 478 0.72 -9.78 14.02
CA VAL A 478 -0.56 -9.28 14.53
C VAL A 478 -1.17 -10.34 15.44
N PRO A 479 -1.44 -10.05 16.72
CA PRO A 479 -2.21 -10.95 17.59
C PRO A 479 -3.51 -11.36 16.91
N SER A 480 -3.68 -12.68 16.71
CA SER A 480 -4.76 -13.24 15.89
C SER A 480 -4.88 -14.73 16.09
N GLU A 481 -6.02 -15.28 15.71
CA GLU A 481 -6.27 -16.72 15.65
C GLU A 481 -6.60 -17.11 14.22
N ALA A 482 -6.06 -18.23 13.76
CA ALA A 482 -6.37 -18.74 12.43
C ALA A 482 -6.55 -20.27 12.44
N ALA A 483 -7.42 -20.76 11.56
CA ALA A 483 -7.61 -22.17 11.28
C ALA A 483 -7.18 -22.46 9.84
N VAL A 484 -6.18 -23.31 9.69
CA VAL A 484 -5.51 -23.58 8.40
C VAL A 484 -5.66 -25.04 8.03
N ASP A 485 -6.12 -25.31 6.83
CA ASP A 485 -6.07 -26.63 6.22
C ASP A 485 -4.78 -26.75 5.41
N LEU A 486 -3.91 -27.66 5.82
CA LEU A 486 -2.65 -27.95 5.14
C LEU A 486 -2.78 -29.11 4.10
N GLY A 487 -4.00 -29.56 3.81
CA GLY A 487 -4.24 -30.74 2.95
C GLY A 487 -3.94 -32.06 3.65
N SER A 488 -2.96 -32.09 4.56
CA SER A 488 -2.65 -33.22 5.42
C SER A 488 -3.47 -33.23 6.74
N GLY A 489 -4.27 -32.17 7.00
CA GLY A 489 -5.14 -31.97 8.13
C GLY A 489 -5.15 -30.51 8.63
N ARG A 490 -5.95 -30.25 9.65
CA ARG A 490 -6.23 -28.91 10.15
C ARG A 490 -5.27 -28.51 11.27
N VAL A 491 -4.78 -27.28 11.23
CA VAL A 491 -3.94 -26.67 12.27
C VAL A 491 -4.61 -25.38 12.74
N GLN A 492 -4.79 -25.22 14.02
CA GLN A 492 -5.08 -23.93 14.63
C GLN A 492 -3.77 -23.25 15.00
N ILE A 493 -3.65 -21.97 14.68
CA ILE A 493 -2.51 -21.13 15.06
C ILE A 493 -3.04 -19.90 15.76
N ALA A 494 -2.41 -19.50 16.86
CA ALA A 494 -2.76 -18.29 17.58
C ALA A 494 -1.50 -17.48 17.88
N GLN A 495 -1.49 -16.21 17.47
CA GLN A 495 -0.48 -15.25 17.87
C GLN A 495 -0.97 -14.40 19.05
N SER A 496 -0.11 -14.19 20.02
CA SER A 496 -0.36 -13.33 21.17
C SER A 496 0.89 -12.50 21.49
N GLY A 497 0.71 -11.39 22.20
CA GLY A 497 1.78 -10.45 22.53
C GLY A 497 1.31 -9.01 22.45
N GLY A 498 2.24 -8.08 22.56
CA GLY A 498 1.93 -6.64 22.54
C GLY A 498 2.35 -5.92 21.25
N TYR A 499 2.48 -6.64 20.13
CA TYR A 499 2.87 -6.03 18.85
C TYR A 499 1.79 -5.06 18.32
N PRO A 500 2.15 -3.89 17.78
CA PRO A 500 3.49 -3.41 17.46
C PRO A 500 4.23 -2.68 18.60
N TRP A 501 3.65 -2.65 19.80
CA TRP A 501 4.21 -1.90 20.94
C TRP A 501 5.32 -2.64 21.67
N LYS A 502 5.29 -3.97 21.66
CA LYS A 502 6.30 -4.86 22.25
C LYS A 502 6.73 -5.91 21.23
N GLY A 503 7.99 -6.31 21.27
CA GLY A 503 8.56 -7.28 20.35
C GLY A 503 8.48 -8.73 20.81
N ASP A 504 7.84 -9.02 21.93
CA ASP A 504 7.63 -10.40 22.38
C ASP A 504 6.34 -10.95 21.76
N VAL A 505 6.48 -11.98 20.94
CA VAL A 505 5.40 -12.63 20.21
C VAL A 505 5.39 -14.13 20.57
N ARG A 506 4.25 -14.65 20.98
CA ARG A 506 4.03 -16.07 21.17
C ARG A 506 3.09 -16.62 20.09
N ILE A 507 3.51 -17.71 19.46
CA ILE A 507 2.75 -18.42 18.45
C ILE A 507 2.42 -19.82 19.02
N ALA A 508 1.15 -20.06 19.34
CA ALA A 508 0.66 -21.38 19.74
C ALA A 508 0.25 -22.17 18.52
N VAL A 509 0.65 -23.43 18.47
CA VAL A 509 0.40 -24.35 17.34
C VAL A 509 -0.42 -25.53 17.85
N THR A 510 -1.61 -25.74 17.28
CA THR A 510 -2.54 -26.80 17.73
C THR A 510 -3.06 -27.58 16.51
N PRO A 511 -2.33 -28.58 16.05
CA PRO A 511 -2.82 -29.47 15.00
C PRO A 511 -3.93 -30.40 15.58
N ASP A 512 -4.85 -30.83 14.71
CA ASP A 512 -5.91 -31.80 15.05
C ASP A 512 -5.37 -33.17 15.46
N ALA A 513 -4.17 -33.53 14.96
CA ALA A 513 -3.37 -34.68 15.36
C ALA A 513 -1.88 -34.33 15.20
N ALA A 514 -1.01 -35.05 15.95
CA ALA A 514 0.44 -34.86 15.79
C ALA A 514 0.85 -35.03 14.32
N ARG A 515 1.49 -34.04 13.75
CA ARG A 515 1.89 -34.03 12.33
C ARG A 515 3.14 -33.22 12.05
N GLU A 516 3.91 -33.70 11.08
CA GLU A 516 5.09 -33.02 10.61
C GLU A 516 4.71 -31.94 9.54
N PHE A 517 5.14 -30.72 9.77
CA PHE A 517 5.14 -29.65 8.78
C PHE A 517 6.19 -28.59 9.16
N THR A 518 6.46 -27.68 8.21
CA THR A 518 7.38 -26.56 8.43
C THR A 518 6.59 -25.30 8.82
N LEU A 519 6.88 -24.74 10.01
CA LEU A 519 6.45 -23.40 10.38
C LEU A 519 7.57 -22.41 10.05
N ARG A 520 7.30 -21.46 9.17
CA ARG A 520 8.23 -20.41 8.81
C ARG A 520 7.83 -19.10 9.49
N VAL A 521 8.74 -18.54 10.26
CA VAL A 521 8.54 -17.30 11.02
C VAL A 521 9.43 -16.24 10.45
N ARG A 522 8.87 -15.09 10.06
CA ARG A 522 9.63 -13.98 9.51
C ARG A 522 10.63 -13.42 10.52
N MET A 523 11.81 -13.09 10.06
CA MET A 523 12.83 -12.31 10.77
C MET A 523 12.86 -10.90 10.16
N PRO A 524 12.18 -9.90 10.77
CA PRO A 524 12.06 -8.58 10.16
C PRO A 524 13.42 -7.91 10.00
N GLY A 525 13.65 -7.24 8.86
CA GLY A 525 14.91 -6.57 8.57
C GLY A 525 15.26 -5.43 9.55
N TRP A 526 14.27 -4.88 10.25
CA TRP A 526 14.48 -3.85 11.27
C TRP A 526 14.92 -4.41 12.64
N ALA A 527 14.71 -5.71 12.90
CA ALA A 527 15.00 -6.31 14.19
C ALA A 527 16.46 -6.73 14.29
N ALA A 528 17.22 -6.12 15.19
CA ALA A 528 18.57 -6.54 15.50
C ALA A 528 18.56 -7.74 16.47
N ASN A 529 19.23 -8.83 16.09
CA ASN A 529 19.40 -10.02 16.94
C ASN A 529 18.06 -10.64 17.43
N PRO A 530 17.13 -10.98 16.56
CA PRO A 530 15.91 -11.68 16.93
C PRO A 530 16.25 -13.07 17.50
N SER A 531 15.45 -13.54 18.47
CA SER A 531 15.66 -14.86 19.06
C SER A 531 14.38 -15.70 19.03
N LEU A 532 14.53 -17.02 18.83
CA LEU A 532 13.46 -17.99 18.78
C LEU A 532 13.61 -19.06 19.85
N ARG A 533 12.50 -19.46 20.46
CA ARG A 533 12.38 -20.60 21.35
C ARG A 533 11.21 -21.47 20.92
N VAL A 534 11.35 -22.77 21.04
CA VAL A 534 10.24 -23.74 20.85
C VAL A 534 10.04 -24.45 22.18
N ASN A 535 8.86 -24.36 22.77
CA ASN A 535 8.54 -24.92 24.08
C ASN A 535 9.53 -24.47 25.16
N GLY A 536 9.94 -23.20 25.12
CA GLY A 536 10.90 -22.60 26.04
C GLY A 536 12.38 -22.90 25.73
N ALA A 537 12.69 -23.88 24.88
CA ALA A 537 14.07 -24.20 24.49
C ALA A 537 14.53 -23.32 23.32
N ALA A 538 15.72 -22.74 23.39
CA ALA A 538 16.31 -21.94 22.31
C ALA A 538 16.55 -22.82 21.06
N VAL A 539 16.18 -22.33 19.90
CA VAL A 539 16.30 -23.04 18.63
C VAL A 539 17.13 -22.22 17.66
N LYS A 540 18.10 -22.87 17.01
CA LYS A 540 18.81 -22.35 15.86
C LYS A 540 18.14 -22.88 14.60
N ALA A 541 17.09 -22.21 14.14
CA ALA A 541 16.43 -22.55 12.87
C ALA A 541 17.23 -21.99 11.68
N PRO A 542 17.33 -22.72 10.57
CA PRO A 542 17.92 -22.17 9.35
C PRO A 542 17.08 -20.99 8.87
N ILE A 543 17.75 -19.89 8.55
CA ILE A 543 17.10 -18.69 8.00
C ILE A 543 17.37 -18.67 6.49
N SER A 544 16.32 -18.66 5.71
CA SER A 544 16.37 -18.49 4.26
C SER A 544 15.43 -17.39 3.84
N ARG A 545 15.89 -16.47 2.99
CA ARG A 545 15.09 -15.33 2.49
C ARG A 545 14.36 -14.57 3.61
N GLY A 546 15.02 -14.43 4.78
CA GLY A 546 14.46 -13.72 5.94
C GLY A 546 13.40 -14.49 6.72
N TYR A 547 13.22 -15.79 6.50
CA TYR A 547 12.34 -16.67 7.28
C TYR A 547 13.11 -17.76 8.00
N ALA A 548 12.89 -17.90 9.31
CA ALA A 548 13.37 -19.03 10.09
C ALA A 548 12.44 -20.23 9.89
N ALA A 549 12.98 -21.34 9.42
CA ALA A 549 12.21 -22.55 9.11
C ALA A 549 12.33 -23.57 10.26
N ILE A 550 11.21 -23.92 10.88
CA ILE A 550 11.12 -24.87 11.99
C ILE A 550 10.35 -26.08 11.50
N ARG A 551 11.06 -27.14 11.09
CA ARG A 551 10.47 -28.41 10.65
C ARG A 551 10.48 -29.41 11.81
N ARG A 552 9.32 -29.90 12.21
CA ARG A 552 9.16 -30.87 13.27
C ARG A 552 7.77 -31.53 13.25
N THR A 553 7.58 -32.61 13.99
CA THR A 553 6.24 -33.08 14.34
C THR A 553 5.68 -32.15 15.42
N TRP A 554 4.64 -31.40 15.06
CA TRP A 554 3.91 -30.52 15.96
C TRP A 554 2.82 -31.27 16.70
N GLN A 555 2.63 -30.92 17.96
CA GLN A 555 1.58 -31.44 18.84
C GLN A 555 0.73 -30.28 19.38
N ALA A 556 -0.49 -30.61 19.83
CA ALA A 556 -1.36 -29.60 20.45
C ALA A 556 -0.68 -29.04 21.70
N GLY A 557 -0.62 -27.70 21.78
CA GLY A 557 0.03 -26.96 22.86
C GLY A 557 1.51 -26.61 22.62
N ASP A 558 2.10 -27.02 21.51
CA ASP A 558 3.44 -26.53 21.14
C ASP A 558 3.42 -25.01 20.94
N THR A 559 4.49 -24.35 21.37
CA THR A 559 4.63 -22.89 21.25
C THR A 559 5.95 -22.48 20.60
N VAL A 560 5.91 -21.39 19.86
CA VAL A 560 7.09 -20.66 19.38
C VAL A 560 7.08 -19.28 20.00
N ASP A 561 8.09 -18.96 20.80
CA ASP A 561 8.32 -17.63 21.37
C ASP A 561 9.37 -16.93 20.52
N LEU A 562 9.00 -15.76 19.97
CA LEU A 562 9.87 -14.88 19.22
C LEU A 562 10.10 -13.60 20.03
N SER A 563 11.36 -13.20 20.20
CA SER A 563 11.71 -11.93 20.78
C SER A 563 12.39 -11.05 19.73
N LEU A 564 11.82 -9.87 19.51
CA LEU A 564 12.23 -8.86 18.54
C LEU A 564 12.64 -7.59 19.30
N PRO A 565 13.92 -7.36 19.59
CA PRO A 565 14.35 -6.12 20.22
C PRO A 565 13.91 -4.89 19.41
N MET A 566 13.28 -3.93 20.07
CA MET A 566 12.72 -2.70 19.47
C MET A 566 13.34 -1.43 20.08
N PRO A 567 14.66 -1.19 19.98
CA PRO A 567 15.22 0.10 20.36
C PRO A 567 14.74 1.19 19.42
N VAL A 568 14.76 2.44 19.86
CA VAL A 568 14.59 3.58 18.95
C VAL A 568 15.78 3.66 18.01
N GLN A 569 15.51 3.67 16.72
CA GLN A 569 16.50 3.80 15.66
C GLN A 569 16.42 5.20 15.06
N ARG A 570 17.57 5.84 14.85
CA ARG A 570 17.72 7.07 14.08
C ARG A 570 18.01 6.69 12.65
N LEU A 571 17.13 7.05 11.73
CA LEU A 571 17.29 6.77 10.31
C LEU A 571 17.83 8.01 9.60
N ALA A 572 18.85 7.83 8.79
CA ALA A 572 19.32 8.81 7.81
C ALA A 572 18.79 8.41 6.43
N ALA A 573 18.51 9.39 5.59
CA ALA A 573 18.18 9.16 4.20
C ALA A 573 19.45 9.01 3.33
N HIS A 574 19.26 8.47 2.11
CA HIS A 574 20.32 8.46 1.10
C HIS A 574 20.85 9.90 0.88
N PRO A 575 22.16 10.11 0.68
CA PRO A 575 22.74 11.46 0.55
C PRO A 575 22.09 12.32 -0.55
N ASP A 576 21.55 11.71 -1.60
CA ASP A 576 20.85 12.41 -2.69
C ASP A 576 19.42 12.80 -2.37
N VAL A 577 18.84 12.35 -1.25
CA VAL A 577 17.53 12.85 -0.77
C VAL A 577 17.72 14.20 -0.11
N LEU A 578 17.68 15.26 -0.90
CA LEU A 578 18.04 16.63 -0.48
C LEU A 578 17.16 17.14 0.66
N HIS A 579 15.87 16.79 0.66
CA HIS A 579 14.90 17.24 1.67
C HIS A 579 15.08 16.62 3.06
N ALA A 580 15.88 15.54 3.16
CA ALA A 580 16.21 14.89 4.43
C ALA A 580 17.69 15.09 4.84
N ARG A 581 18.47 15.92 4.09
CA ARG A 581 19.87 16.19 4.40
C ARG A 581 20.00 16.89 5.74
N GLY A 582 20.88 16.37 6.61
CA GLY A 582 21.07 16.91 7.96
C GLY A 582 19.94 16.61 8.95
N LYS A 583 19.02 15.70 8.56
CA LYS A 583 17.86 15.30 9.36
C LYS A 583 17.92 13.81 9.72
N VAL A 584 17.15 13.47 10.74
CA VAL A 584 16.90 12.08 11.14
C VAL A 584 15.40 11.84 11.30
N ALA A 585 14.95 10.64 10.96
CA ALA A 585 13.64 10.14 11.34
C ALA A 585 13.76 9.09 12.44
N LEU A 586 12.75 8.99 13.27
CA LEU A 586 12.73 8.00 14.36
C LEU A 586 11.87 6.80 13.97
N ARG A 587 12.40 5.59 14.18
CA ARG A 587 11.67 4.33 13.99
C ARG A 587 11.83 3.45 15.23
N ARG A 588 10.76 2.76 15.60
CA ARG A 588 10.79 1.74 16.63
C ARG A 588 9.95 0.53 16.16
N GLY A 589 10.62 -0.61 15.96
CA GLY A 589 9.97 -1.75 15.33
C GLY A 589 9.43 -1.39 13.93
N PRO A 590 8.16 -1.72 13.61
CA PRO A 590 7.54 -1.39 12.32
C PRO A 590 7.11 0.07 12.20
N LEU A 591 7.08 0.84 13.29
CA LEU A 591 6.48 2.16 13.36
C LEU A 591 7.51 3.27 13.15
N VAL A 592 7.19 4.17 12.23
CA VAL A 592 7.83 5.49 12.08
C VAL A 592 7.12 6.47 12.98
N TYR A 593 7.86 7.42 13.56
CA TYR A 593 7.35 8.40 14.51
C TYR A 593 7.36 9.80 13.91
N SER A 594 6.42 10.62 14.35
CA SER A 594 6.34 12.04 14.04
C SER A 594 6.26 12.87 15.30
N PHE A 595 6.87 14.05 15.28
CA PHE A 595 6.64 15.07 16.32
C PHE A 595 5.43 15.90 15.88
N GLU A 596 4.49 16.12 16.81
CA GLU A 596 3.31 16.96 16.57
C GLU A 596 3.29 18.14 17.55
N GLN A 597 2.81 19.30 17.07
CA GLN A 597 2.64 20.50 17.90
C GLN A 597 1.76 20.23 19.14
N ALA A 598 0.80 19.30 19.03
CA ALA A 598 -0.07 18.92 20.15
C ALA A 598 0.68 18.37 21.38
N ASP A 599 1.89 17.85 21.19
CA ASP A 599 2.73 17.28 22.25
C ASP A 599 3.96 18.13 22.56
N ASN A 600 4.22 19.19 21.80
CA ASN A 600 5.47 19.95 21.87
C ASN A 600 5.18 21.45 22.00
N SER A 601 5.76 22.08 23.00
CA SER A 601 5.49 23.49 23.35
C SER A 601 6.21 24.51 22.47
N VAL A 602 7.04 24.08 21.53
CA VAL A 602 7.88 24.93 20.68
C VAL A 602 7.60 24.66 19.19
N PRO A 603 7.82 25.61 18.30
CA PRO A 603 7.73 25.38 16.86
C PRO A 603 8.71 24.28 16.40
N LEU A 604 8.20 23.20 15.81
CA LEU A 604 8.98 22.00 15.49
C LEU A 604 10.11 22.26 14.47
N ARG A 605 9.94 23.23 13.56
CA ARG A 605 10.96 23.64 12.60
C ARG A 605 12.15 24.38 13.19
N GLN A 606 12.07 24.78 14.48
CA GLN A 606 13.15 25.46 15.19
C GLN A 606 13.94 24.50 16.10
N VAL A 607 13.56 23.23 16.09
CA VAL A 607 14.12 22.22 16.98
C VAL A 607 15.20 21.41 16.28
N THR A 608 16.27 21.12 17.00
CA THR A 608 17.34 20.23 16.59
C THR A 608 17.44 19.08 17.59
N LEU A 609 17.58 17.86 17.12
CA LEU A 609 17.77 16.67 17.95
C LEU A 609 19.27 16.38 18.08
N PRO A 610 19.87 16.49 19.28
CA PRO A 610 21.28 16.15 19.49
C PRO A 610 21.57 14.68 19.21
N ARG A 611 22.76 14.40 18.68
CA ARG A 611 23.16 13.05 18.29
C ARG A 611 23.20 12.07 19.47
N ASP A 612 23.55 12.55 20.65
CA ASP A 612 23.66 11.82 21.90
C ASP A 612 22.39 11.86 22.77
N ALA A 613 21.32 12.50 22.29
CA ALA A 613 20.06 12.56 23.03
C ALA A 613 19.54 11.15 23.33
N ALA A 614 19.26 10.87 24.57
CA ALA A 614 18.68 9.63 25.03
C ALA A 614 17.18 9.57 24.71
N PHE A 615 16.66 8.36 24.61
CA PHE A 615 15.24 8.12 24.35
C PHE A 615 14.60 7.35 25.48
N GLU A 616 13.43 7.79 25.90
CA GLU A 616 12.53 7.03 26.75
C GLU A 616 11.30 6.62 25.95
N MET A 617 10.65 5.54 26.35
CA MET A 617 9.55 4.92 25.60
C MET A 617 8.36 4.66 26.53
N PRO A 618 7.72 5.71 27.09
CA PRO A 618 6.57 5.54 27.96
C PRO A 618 5.36 5.04 27.15
N PHE A 619 4.58 4.14 27.78
CA PHE A 619 3.29 3.73 27.25
C PHE A 619 2.21 4.71 27.70
N ASP A 620 1.53 5.33 26.75
CA ASP A 620 0.41 6.24 26.97
C ASP A 620 -0.91 5.52 26.67
N GLY A 621 -1.55 5.01 27.71
CA GLY A 621 -2.83 4.29 27.60
C GLY A 621 -4.04 5.17 27.26
N ALA A 622 -3.94 6.48 27.41
CA ALA A 622 -5.02 7.42 27.14
C ALA A 622 -5.05 7.86 25.66
N LEU A 623 -3.92 7.79 24.98
CA LEU A 623 -3.80 8.21 23.59
C LEU A 623 -4.15 7.05 22.65
N ALA A 624 -5.14 7.24 21.77
CA ALA A 624 -5.47 6.33 20.67
C ALA A 624 -5.71 4.86 21.08
N GLY A 625 -6.19 4.62 22.29
CA GLY A 625 -6.38 3.26 22.83
C GLY A 625 -5.11 2.60 23.37
N GLY A 626 -4.01 3.34 23.45
CA GLY A 626 -2.72 2.94 23.96
C GLY A 626 -1.62 2.92 22.91
N VAL A 627 -0.60 3.75 23.09
CA VAL A 627 0.58 3.85 22.21
C VAL A 627 1.86 3.95 23.02
N VAL A 628 2.96 3.54 22.44
CA VAL A 628 4.29 3.87 22.96
C VAL A 628 4.71 5.20 22.35
N ARG A 629 4.99 6.21 23.20
CA ARG A 629 5.62 7.47 22.81
C ARG A 629 7.14 7.32 22.76
N ILE A 630 7.81 8.24 22.09
CA ILE A 630 9.25 8.45 22.25
C ILE A 630 9.43 9.84 22.83
N THR A 631 10.01 9.92 24.04
CA THR A 631 10.38 11.18 24.67
C THR A 631 11.89 11.36 24.67
N THR A 632 12.34 12.60 24.49
CA THR A 632 13.76 12.93 24.38
C THR A 632 13.99 14.41 24.67
N SER A 633 15.24 14.82 24.79
CA SER A 633 15.63 16.23 24.89
C SER A 633 16.11 16.73 23.54
N GLY A 634 15.60 17.89 23.11
CA GLY A 634 16.03 18.63 21.94
C GLY A 634 16.62 19.99 22.31
N LEU A 635 17.06 20.73 21.29
CA LEU A 635 17.51 22.10 21.39
C LEU A 635 16.63 22.99 20.51
N VAL A 636 16.06 24.06 21.06
CA VAL A 636 15.27 25.03 20.29
C VAL A 636 16.08 26.31 20.07
N ARG A 637 16.03 26.81 18.83
CA ARG A 637 16.55 28.13 18.45
C ARG A 637 15.37 29.10 18.37
N GLU A 638 15.36 30.10 19.24
CA GLU A 638 14.26 31.07 19.25
C GLU A 638 14.36 32.03 18.06
N ALA A 639 13.25 32.20 17.35
CA ALA A 639 13.17 33.16 16.24
C ALA A 639 13.40 34.61 16.70
N ALA A 640 13.15 34.94 17.96
CA ALA A 640 13.42 36.24 18.56
C ALA A 640 14.88 36.67 18.43
N ASP A 641 15.83 35.75 18.42
CA ASP A 641 17.25 36.02 18.24
C ASP A 641 17.59 36.50 16.81
N TRP A 642 16.61 36.38 15.88
CA TRP A 642 16.73 36.72 14.47
C TRP A 642 15.90 37.94 14.07
N GLU A 643 15.26 38.65 15.02
CA GLU A 643 14.49 39.82 14.73
C GLU A 643 15.33 40.85 13.91
N ARG A 644 14.79 41.28 12.77
CA ARG A 644 15.43 42.18 11.81
C ARG A 644 16.66 41.63 11.07
N ARG A 645 16.94 40.30 11.16
CA ARG A 645 18.03 39.66 10.42
C ARG A 645 17.51 38.44 9.68
N LEU A 646 17.69 38.38 8.38
CA LEU A 646 17.41 37.21 7.58
C LEU A 646 18.61 36.24 7.58
N TYR A 647 19.81 36.78 7.65
CA TYR A 647 21.07 36.03 7.68
C TYR A 647 22.00 36.57 8.77
N GLN A 648 22.74 35.71 9.40
CA GLN A 648 23.79 36.05 10.37
C GLN A 648 24.94 35.06 10.28
N PRO A 649 26.18 35.44 10.71
CA PRO A 649 27.28 34.48 10.81
C PRO A 649 26.89 33.29 11.67
N LEU A 650 27.33 32.10 11.25
CA LEU A 650 27.12 30.88 12.03
C LEU A 650 27.94 31.01 13.33
N GLY A 651 27.25 31.20 14.45
CA GLY A 651 27.81 31.19 15.81
C GLY A 651 27.83 29.76 16.40
N ALA A 652 28.22 29.66 17.65
CA ALA A 652 28.04 28.42 18.41
C ALA A 652 26.57 27.99 18.37
N ARG A 653 26.31 26.69 18.28
CA ARG A 653 24.95 26.12 18.22
C ARG A 653 24.27 26.16 19.61
N ASP A 654 24.02 27.38 20.11
CA ASP A 654 23.39 27.60 21.40
C ASP A 654 21.87 27.53 21.23
N GLY A 655 21.29 26.31 21.41
CA GLY A 655 19.87 26.12 21.58
C GLY A 655 19.52 25.96 23.05
N LYS A 656 18.30 26.36 23.46
CA LYS A 656 17.77 26.07 24.79
C LYS A 656 17.24 24.61 24.81
N PRO A 657 17.58 23.86 25.88
CA PRO A 657 17.01 22.52 26.03
C PRO A 657 15.49 22.56 26.10
N VAL A 658 14.84 21.61 25.43
CA VAL A 658 13.39 21.43 25.43
C VAL A 658 13.05 19.94 25.42
N GLU A 659 12.02 19.58 26.19
CA GLU A 659 11.46 18.22 26.09
C GLU A 659 10.67 18.04 24.80
N LEU A 660 10.89 16.92 24.14
CA LEU A 660 10.22 16.54 22.91
C LEU A 660 9.48 15.22 23.08
N SER A 661 8.32 15.12 22.48
CA SER A 661 7.52 13.91 22.44
C SER A 661 7.09 13.61 21.00
N ALA A 662 7.42 12.40 20.54
CA ALA A 662 6.98 11.88 19.25
C ALA A 662 5.97 10.75 19.43
N VAL A 663 5.02 10.66 18.51
CA VAL A 663 3.98 9.65 18.44
C VAL A 663 4.09 8.87 17.12
N PRO A 664 3.53 7.65 17.04
CA PRO A 664 3.51 6.92 15.78
C PRO A 664 2.83 7.73 14.67
N TYR A 665 3.46 7.82 13.50
CA TYR A 665 2.93 8.51 12.33
C TYR A 665 1.52 8.01 11.94
N ALA A 666 1.21 6.75 12.20
CA ALA A 666 -0.10 6.15 11.99
C ALA A 666 -1.27 6.88 12.69
N ILE A 667 -0.99 7.72 13.69
CA ILE A 667 -2.04 8.43 14.45
C ILE A 667 -1.95 9.95 14.33
N TRP A 668 -1.03 10.51 13.57
CA TRP A 668 -0.89 11.95 13.44
C TRP A 668 -2.16 12.61 12.85
N GLY A 669 -2.35 13.89 13.16
CA GLY A 669 -3.49 14.67 12.64
C GLY A 669 -4.86 14.26 13.18
N ASN A 670 -4.94 13.46 14.27
CA ASN A 670 -6.20 13.11 14.94
C ASN A 670 -6.56 14.06 16.10
N ARG A 671 -5.65 14.96 16.49
CA ARG A 671 -5.80 15.85 17.67
C ARG A 671 -5.94 17.33 17.30
N GLY A 672 -6.35 17.59 16.08
CA GLY A 672 -6.49 18.93 15.52
C GLY A 672 -5.27 19.34 14.69
N ALA A 673 -5.29 20.60 14.26
CA ALA A 673 -4.25 21.16 13.44
C ALA A 673 -3.05 21.62 14.25
N GLY A 674 -1.86 21.44 13.68
CA GLY A 674 -0.59 21.84 14.27
C GLY A 674 0.57 21.51 13.36
N GLU A 675 1.74 22.03 13.68
CA GLU A 675 2.97 21.61 13.01
C GLU A 675 3.20 20.11 13.22
N MET A 676 3.74 19.47 12.20
CA MET A 676 4.17 18.05 12.28
C MET A 676 5.45 17.87 11.48
N VAL A 677 6.39 17.08 11.99
CA VAL A 677 7.58 16.66 11.25
C VAL A 677 7.90 15.18 11.53
N VAL A 678 8.21 14.45 10.48
CA VAL A 678 8.82 13.11 10.56
C VAL A 678 10.35 13.24 10.57
N TRP A 679 10.89 14.11 9.73
CA TRP A 679 12.31 14.39 9.62
C TRP A 679 12.66 15.63 10.43
N ILE A 680 13.37 15.45 11.55
CA ILE A 680 13.82 16.53 12.43
C ILE A 680 15.30 16.83 12.17
N ASP A 681 15.70 18.10 12.27
CA ASP A 681 17.09 18.49 12.13
C ASP A 681 17.96 17.80 13.19
N ALA A 682 19.09 17.25 12.78
CA ALA A 682 20.06 16.63 13.66
C ALA A 682 21.24 17.60 13.92
N SER A 683 21.77 17.60 15.15
CA SER A 683 23.04 18.25 15.46
C SER A 683 24.10 17.23 15.78
N ASP A 684 25.33 17.56 15.46
CA ASP A 684 26.53 16.79 15.85
C ASP A 684 26.70 16.81 17.36
#